data_e909af2842b8bd439545ad3f1e7075a5
#
_entry.id   e909af2842b8bd439545ad3f1e7075a5
#
_cell.length_a   1.000
_cell.length_b   1.000
_cell.length_c   1.000
_cell.angle_alpha   90.00
_cell.angle_beta   90.00
_cell.angle_gamma   90.00
#
_symmetry.space_group_name_H-M   'P 1'
#
loop_
_entity.id
_entity.type
_entity.pdbx_description
1 polymer ?
#
loop_
_entity_poly.entity_id
_entity_poly.type
_entity_poly.pdbx_seq_one_letter_code
_entity_poly.pdbx_strand_id
1 'polypeptide(L)'
;MDSRVLQTQEWLNKTYGEVSGFPTVVEDGITGNATFRALIYALQLEIGISKPDGVFGNDTLNNCPTLRESLIPDSEIPRNIIYILQGSLWCKGISPKGFTGIFGPFTANAVYEFQVAAGITADKVVYPYVLQGIMNTDGYTFQSTDDIYDTYRHEIQIGLNKNYGATIGLIAPNGRWERKSHKNLIKAIQIEWGTTVDGLFGSGTLGKAPTLSKNTSGYINSKRLLQWCLTLNGFYPGSFNGIFDTDTYNSLYAFQEFVGLKADGVCGKQSWASLITSCGSSDRKATALDTSKKITLENAAAIKQAGYTDVGRYLTNTPNGTLDKAMTFDELEILLAAGLNVFPIFQTQGNKASYFTAKQGTEDALTAKEAAQNLGFPSSATIYFCVDYDVLMADVESKILPYFRSVKTALGNAYKIGAYGPRYICTKLAEMDLCTSSFVCDMSSGFTCNIGQKMPENWAYDQFAEISVANSTFSGMDYDKCIASPRKTATAPENYIPIPGYDNSRYTYDQVLSGMGYYQFDSQLRYSAGVETMQTKLNKIGYNCGTPDGKFSSGTDITVRTFQKENNLTIDGKADKKTLIALDAAIYNVNFDDINKRFDPNQQVVYECLLNAGFGKIAIAGIMGNIHAESSFNTKWSGDQGSVGICQWLPPRSDNLEAYANSVSGSKTDIAIQAAFILEEGTSSGTYEDSQAVTCFNFLKDTDTINSVKKAADYFTALYERCYNQDTWEDVKSACANPSWLTLDRFSQEPNICNSKYYLDTPSRRGYAESYYSCLLKI
;
A
#
# COMPACT_ATOMS: atom_id res chain seq x y z
N MET A 1 -27.89 -11.24 27.46
CA MET A 1 -28.73 -12.47 27.44
C MET A 1 -30.19 -12.04 27.28
N ASP A 2 -30.81 -12.37 26.16
CA ASP A 2 -32.23 -12.15 25.93
C ASP A 2 -32.98 -13.41 26.29
N SER A 3 -33.90 -13.30 27.25
CA SER A 3 -34.66 -14.47 27.79
C SER A 3 -35.56 -15.13 26.73
N ARG A 4 -35.97 -14.39 25.71
CA ARG A 4 -36.83 -14.91 24.63
C ARG A 4 -36.04 -15.61 23.57
N VAL A 5 -34.86 -15.10 23.26
CA VAL A 5 -33.90 -15.82 22.40
C VAL A 5 -33.47 -17.11 23.07
N LEU A 6 -33.17 -17.07 24.40
CA LEU A 6 -32.88 -18.26 25.19
C LEU A 6 -34.02 -19.29 25.12
N GLN A 7 -35.28 -18.86 25.34
CA GLN A 7 -36.45 -19.74 25.22
C GLN A 7 -36.56 -20.38 23.82
N THR A 8 -36.19 -19.65 22.80
CA THR A 8 -36.18 -20.18 21.42
C THR A 8 -35.10 -21.26 21.25
N GLN A 9 -33.89 -21.04 21.80
CA GLN A 9 -32.78 -21.96 21.74
C GLN A 9 -33.09 -23.26 22.51
N GLU A 10 -33.61 -23.14 23.74
CA GLU A 10 -34.07 -24.25 24.55
C GLU A 10 -35.15 -25.08 23.85
N TRP A 11 -36.15 -24.41 23.22
CA TRP A 11 -37.20 -25.09 22.49
C TRP A 11 -36.65 -25.84 21.26
N LEU A 12 -35.72 -25.25 20.52
CA LEU A 12 -35.08 -25.89 19.36
C LEU A 12 -34.36 -27.17 19.76
N ASN A 13 -33.49 -27.08 20.78
CA ASN A 13 -32.74 -28.23 21.29
C ASN A 13 -33.67 -29.33 21.82
N LYS A 14 -34.71 -28.95 22.60
CA LYS A 14 -35.68 -29.89 23.15
C LYS A 14 -36.50 -30.57 22.08
N THR A 15 -36.90 -29.86 21.03
CA THR A 15 -37.80 -30.38 20.00
C THR A 15 -37.08 -31.17 18.92
N TYR A 16 -35.88 -30.74 18.53
CA TYR A 16 -35.13 -31.29 17.40
C TYR A 16 -33.77 -31.85 17.76
N GLY A 17 -33.29 -31.70 19.01
CA GLY A 17 -31.93 -32.10 19.39
C GLY A 17 -31.62 -33.57 19.17
N GLU A 18 -32.64 -34.46 19.23
CA GLU A 18 -32.50 -35.90 18.97
C GLU A 18 -32.55 -36.24 17.45
N VAL A 19 -32.85 -35.28 16.58
CA VAL A 19 -32.91 -35.49 15.13
C VAL A 19 -31.48 -35.56 14.58
N SER A 20 -31.16 -36.65 13.91
CA SER A 20 -29.85 -36.87 13.32
C SER A 20 -29.48 -35.72 12.34
N GLY A 21 -28.35 -35.09 12.60
CA GLY A 21 -27.84 -33.97 11.78
C GLY A 21 -28.37 -32.58 12.17
N PHE A 22 -29.26 -32.49 13.16
CA PHE A 22 -29.72 -31.18 13.66
C PHE A 22 -28.57 -30.41 14.29
N PRO A 23 -28.35 -29.11 13.91
CA PRO A 23 -27.32 -28.29 14.50
C PRO A 23 -27.79 -27.74 15.87
N THR A 24 -27.49 -28.44 16.94
CA THR A 24 -27.80 -27.99 18.30
C THR A 24 -27.14 -26.63 18.57
N VAL A 25 -27.84 -25.75 19.29
CA VAL A 25 -27.37 -24.39 19.58
C VAL A 25 -27.00 -24.24 21.06
N VAL A 26 -26.05 -23.34 21.33
CA VAL A 26 -25.73 -22.93 22.70
C VAL A 26 -26.90 -22.12 23.24
N GLU A 27 -27.39 -22.46 24.45
CA GLU A 27 -28.49 -21.77 25.14
C GLU A 27 -27.96 -20.56 25.90
N ASP A 28 -27.55 -19.52 25.16
CA ASP A 28 -26.90 -18.31 25.69
C ASP A 28 -27.76 -17.05 25.62
N GLY A 29 -28.92 -17.13 24.95
CA GLY A 29 -29.79 -16.00 24.69
C GLY A 29 -29.18 -14.93 23.79
N ILE A 30 -28.23 -15.33 22.92
CA ILE A 30 -27.59 -14.45 21.93
C ILE A 30 -28.03 -14.89 20.53
N THR A 31 -28.53 -13.95 19.75
CA THR A 31 -28.88 -14.19 18.34
C THR A 31 -27.61 -14.24 17.51
N GLY A 32 -27.49 -15.28 16.68
CA GLY A 32 -26.35 -15.43 15.76
C GLY A 32 -26.64 -16.40 14.62
N ASN A 33 -25.65 -16.61 13.75
CA ASN A 33 -25.75 -17.54 12.63
C ASN A 33 -26.11 -18.95 13.05
N ALA A 34 -25.62 -19.43 14.21
CA ALA A 34 -25.92 -20.76 14.73
C ALA A 34 -27.42 -20.91 15.03
N THR A 35 -28.03 -19.91 15.72
CA THR A 35 -29.45 -19.91 16.04
C THR A 35 -30.33 -19.88 14.81
N PHE A 36 -30.02 -18.99 13.82
CA PHE A 36 -30.80 -18.95 12.58
C PHE A 36 -30.62 -20.22 11.74
N ARG A 37 -29.41 -20.79 11.70
CA ARG A 37 -29.19 -22.07 11.02
C ARG A 37 -30.05 -23.20 11.60
N ALA A 38 -30.17 -23.26 12.93
CA ALA A 38 -31.01 -24.25 13.60
C ALA A 38 -32.51 -23.99 13.32
N LEU A 39 -32.95 -22.72 13.36
CA LEU A 39 -34.32 -22.35 13.00
C LEU A 39 -34.66 -22.72 11.55
N ILE A 40 -33.75 -22.49 10.60
CA ILE A 40 -33.96 -22.85 9.18
C ILE A 40 -33.97 -24.36 9.03
N TYR A 41 -33.06 -25.10 9.70
CA TYR A 41 -33.04 -26.55 9.68
C TYR A 41 -34.35 -27.15 10.22
N ALA A 42 -34.84 -26.61 11.35
CA ALA A 42 -36.14 -26.99 11.90
C ALA A 42 -37.28 -26.72 10.93
N LEU A 43 -37.29 -25.53 10.26
CA LEU A 43 -38.26 -25.22 9.22
C LEU A 43 -38.22 -26.25 8.07
N GLN A 44 -37.02 -26.59 7.60
CA GLN A 44 -36.81 -27.57 6.53
C GLN A 44 -37.37 -28.97 6.90
N LEU A 45 -37.22 -29.39 8.15
CA LEU A 45 -37.84 -30.63 8.66
C LEU A 45 -39.37 -30.54 8.61
N GLU A 46 -39.95 -29.44 9.12
CA GLU A 46 -41.40 -29.27 9.17
C GLU A 46 -42.08 -29.16 7.80
N ILE A 47 -41.36 -28.62 6.79
CA ILE A 47 -41.86 -28.55 5.41
C ILE A 47 -41.44 -29.73 4.52
N GLY A 48 -40.84 -30.77 5.11
CA GLY A 48 -40.54 -32.03 4.45
C GLY A 48 -39.34 -32.00 3.48
N ILE A 49 -38.36 -31.13 3.70
CA ILE A 49 -37.13 -31.15 2.91
C ILE A 49 -36.33 -32.42 3.26
N SER A 50 -36.03 -33.24 2.26
CA SER A 50 -35.39 -34.55 2.46
C SER A 50 -33.95 -34.49 2.97
N LYS A 51 -33.24 -33.38 2.72
CA LYS A 51 -31.86 -33.14 3.16
C LYS A 51 -31.75 -31.74 3.73
N PRO A 52 -32.18 -31.52 4.96
CA PRO A 52 -32.03 -30.23 5.62
C PRO A 52 -30.56 -29.83 5.73
N ASP A 53 -30.21 -28.58 5.43
CA ASP A 53 -28.86 -28.01 5.48
C ASP A 53 -28.74 -26.77 6.38
N GLY A 54 -29.88 -26.24 6.82
CA GLY A 54 -29.95 -25.00 7.61
C GLY A 54 -29.68 -23.75 6.77
N VAL A 55 -29.81 -23.80 5.45
CA VAL A 55 -29.68 -22.67 4.53
C VAL A 55 -31.03 -22.39 3.88
N PHE A 56 -31.52 -21.15 3.95
CA PHE A 56 -32.79 -20.76 3.34
C PHE A 56 -32.61 -20.56 1.81
N GLY A 57 -32.44 -21.67 1.10
CA GLY A 57 -32.26 -21.70 -0.35
C GLY A 57 -33.59 -21.78 -1.11
N ASN A 58 -33.51 -22.01 -2.44
CA ASN A 58 -34.67 -22.09 -3.32
C ASN A 58 -35.63 -23.23 -2.93
N ASP A 59 -35.10 -24.37 -2.53
CA ASP A 59 -35.92 -25.51 -2.11
C ASP A 59 -36.78 -25.15 -0.89
N THR A 60 -36.17 -24.50 0.11
CA THR A 60 -36.87 -23.99 1.29
C THR A 60 -37.92 -22.92 0.88
N LEU A 61 -37.52 -21.99 0.02
CA LEU A 61 -38.42 -20.90 -0.44
C LEU A 61 -39.66 -21.47 -1.18
N ASN A 62 -39.48 -22.44 -2.07
CA ASN A 62 -40.55 -23.01 -2.91
C ASN A 62 -41.51 -23.91 -2.13
N ASN A 63 -41.05 -24.55 -1.05
CA ASN A 63 -41.87 -25.44 -0.23
C ASN A 63 -42.44 -24.75 1.02
N CYS A 64 -42.06 -23.52 1.28
CA CYS A 64 -42.52 -22.79 2.47
C CYS A 64 -43.98 -22.36 2.31
N PRO A 65 -44.86 -22.58 3.30
CA PRO A 65 -46.26 -22.13 3.26
C PRO A 65 -46.36 -20.62 3.45
N THR A 66 -47.43 -20.04 2.94
CA THR A 66 -47.87 -18.68 3.30
C THR A 66 -48.60 -18.71 4.63
N LEU A 67 -48.14 -17.95 5.65
CA LEU A 67 -48.74 -17.93 6.98
C LEU A 67 -49.61 -16.69 7.15
N ARG A 68 -50.81 -16.88 7.77
CA ARG A 68 -51.81 -15.83 7.99
C ARG A 68 -52.29 -15.87 9.43
N GLU A 69 -52.80 -14.73 9.90
CA GLU A 69 -53.45 -14.66 11.20
C GLU A 69 -54.62 -15.66 11.27
N SER A 70 -54.62 -16.51 12.31
CA SER A 70 -55.67 -17.43 12.64
C SER A 70 -55.70 -17.68 14.14
N LEU A 71 -56.84 -17.58 14.77
CA LEU A 71 -57.05 -17.90 16.17
C LEU A 71 -57.20 -19.42 16.41
N ILE A 72 -57.45 -20.18 15.35
CA ILE A 72 -57.57 -21.63 15.37
C ILE A 72 -56.33 -22.17 14.65
N PRO A 73 -55.60 -23.18 15.21
CA PRO A 73 -54.50 -23.81 14.52
C PRO A 73 -54.96 -24.30 13.14
N ASP A 74 -54.23 -23.93 12.10
CA ASP A 74 -54.46 -24.46 10.75
C ASP A 74 -54.06 -25.92 10.74
N SER A 75 -54.97 -26.81 10.30
CA SER A 75 -54.72 -28.23 10.28
C SER A 75 -53.71 -28.66 9.19
N GLU A 76 -53.46 -27.77 8.21
CA GLU A 76 -52.49 -28.04 7.14
C GLU A 76 -51.11 -27.44 7.43
N ILE A 77 -50.97 -26.56 8.45
CA ILE A 77 -49.70 -25.94 8.84
C ILE A 77 -49.22 -26.53 10.17
N PRO A 78 -48.09 -27.23 10.24
CA PRO A 78 -47.52 -27.70 11.49
C PRO A 78 -47.35 -26.58 12.50
N ARG A 79 -47.81 -26.79 13.73
CA ARG A 79 -47.72 -25.81 14.81
C ARG A 79 -46.28 -25.33 15.07
N ASN A 80 -45.31 -26.20 14.82
CA ASN A 80 -43.88 -25.89 14.97
C ASN A 80 -43.42 -24.78 14.01
N ILE A 81 -44.02 -24.65 12.82
CA ILE A 81 -43.71 -23.56 11.89
C ILE A 81 -44.03 -22.18 12.53
N ILE A 82 -45.12 -22.11 13.31
CA ILE A 82 -45.47 -20.88 14.03
C ILE A 82 -44.52 -20.59 15.19
N TYR A 83 -44.07 -21.64 15.92
CA TYR A 83 -43.01 -21.49 16.93
C TYR A 83 -41.71 -21.00 16.29
N ILE A 84 -41.31 -21.55 15.13
CA ILE A 84 -40.14 -21.11 14.36
C ILE A 84 -40.28 -19.66 13.95
N LEU A 85 -41.44 -19.24 13.42
CA LEU A 85 -41.72 -17.83 13.09
C LEU A 85 -41.58 -16.91 14.32
N GLN A 86 -42.24 -17.29 15.46
CA GLN A 86 -42.20 -16.50 16.68
C GLN A 86 -40.79 -16.39 17.25
N GLY A 87 -40.02 -17.49 17.26
CA GLY A 87 -38.62 -17.51 17.66
C GLY A 87 -37.74 -16.66 16.72
N SER A 88 -37.97 -16.73 15.42
CA SER A 88 -37.25 -15.90 14.43
C SER A 88 -37.51 -14.43 14.61
N LEU A 89 -38.77 -14.04 14.89
CA LEU A 89 -39.13 -12.64 15.21
C LEU A 89 -38.42 -12.15 16.49
N TRP A 90 -38.36 -12.97 17.55
CA TRP A 90 -37.59 -12.66 18.76
C TRP A 90 -36.09 -12.45 18.43
N CYS A 91 -35.53 -13.33 17.61
CA CYS A 91 -34.14 -13.19 17.17
C CYS A 91 -33.91 -11.93 16.33
N LYS A 92 -34.96 -11.38 15.70
CA LYS A 92 -34.93 -10.08 14.99
C LYS A 92 -35.12 -8.87 15.93
N GLY A 93 -35.35 -9.09 17.22
CA GLY A 93 -35.68 -8.04 18.17
C GLY A 93 -37.14 -7.53 18.08
N ILE A 94 -38.01 -8.24 17.35
CA ILE A 94 -39.42 -7.91 17.19
C ILE A 94 -40.27 -8.85 18.02
N SER A 95 -41.09 -8.30 18.92
CA SER A 95 -41.82 -9.07 19.92
C SER A 95 -43.15 -9.59 19.42
N PRO A 96 -43.38 -10.90 19.20
CA PRO A 96 -44.67 -11.50 18.98
C PRO A 96 -45.49 -11.65 20.28
N LYS A 97 -45.03 -11.11 21.39
CA LYS A 97 -45.65 -11.12 22.74
C LYS A 97 -45.97 -12.49 23.31
N GLY A 98 -45.57 -13.56 22.68
CA GLY A 98 -45.73 -14.92 23.16
C GLY A 98 -45.03 -15.96 22.32
N PHE A 99 -44.76 -17.12 22.90
CA PHE A 99 -44.22 -18.29 22.23
C PHE A 99 -45.28 -19.41 22.33
N THR A 100 -46.33 -19.28 21.51
CA THR A 100 -47.57 -20.01 21.66
C THR A 100 -47.82 -21.07 20.61
N GLY A 101 -47.14 -20.98 19.49
CA GLY A 101 -47.37 -21.77 18.29
C GLY A 101 -48.76 -21.48 17.64
N ILE A 102 -49.32 -20.29 17.90
CA ILE A 102 -50.54 -19.79 17.30
C ILE A 102 -50.26 -18.45 16.61
N PHE A 103 -50.60 -18.33 15.35
CA PHE A 103 -50.44 -17.07 14.62
C PHE A 103 -51.63 -16.13 14.92
N GLY A 104 -51.72 -15.65 16.15
CA GLY A 104 -52.73 -14.70 16.59
C GLY A 104 -52.33 -13.25 16.35
N PRO A 105 -53.17 -12.29 16.84
CA PRO A 105 -53.02 -10.86 16.57
C PRO A 105 -51.65 -10.27 16.96
N PHE A 106 -51.03 -10.78 18.01
CA PHE A 106 -49.71 -10.29 18.45
C PHE A 106 -48.59 -10.73 17.49
N THR A 107 -48.64 -11.98 16.99
CA THR A 107 -47.69 -12.44 15.96
C THR A 107 -47.92 -11.68 14.66
N ALA A 108 -49.21 -11.43 14.29
CA ALA A 108 -49.55 -10.64 13.10
C ALA A 108 -49.04 -9.20 13.19
N ASN A 109 -49.11 -8.57 14.37
CA ASN A 109 -48.53 -7.23 14.58
C ASN A 109 -47.00 -7.24 14.52
N ALA A 110 -46.30 -8.27 15.04
CA ALA A 110 -44.87 -8.39 14.90
C ALA A 110 -44.45 -8.57 13.43
N VAL A 111 -45.23 -9.31 12.64
CA VAL A 111 -45.01 -9.41 11.18
C VAL A 111 -45.24 -8.07 10.51
N TYR A 112 -46.26 -7.31 10.89
CA TYR A 112 -46.51 -5.95 10.40
C TYR A 112 -45.32 -5.03 10.67
N GLU A 113 -44.78 -5.03 11.90
CA GLU A 113 -43.58 -4.26 12.27
C GLU A 113 -42.37 -4.61 11.41
N PHE A 114 -42.13 -5.91 11.15
CA PHE A 114 -41.08 -6.33 10.23
C PHE A 114 -41.31 -5.85 8.81
N GLN A 115 -42.52 -5.99 8.28
CA GLN A 115 -42.85 -5.57 6.93
C GLN A 115 -42.67 -4.03 6.74
N VAL A 116 -43.05 -3.23 7.73
CA VAL A 116 -42.81 -1.78 7.77
C VAL A 116 -41.28 -1.53 7.75
N ALA A 117 -40.51 -2.20 8.63
CA ALA A 117 -39.08 -2.05 8.68
C ALA A 117 -38.39 -2.51 7.38
N ALA A 118 -38.94 -3.49 6.68
CA ALA A 118 -38.47 -3.96 5.39
C ALA A 118 -38.87 -3.07 4.20
N GLY A 119 -39.76 -2.10 4.42
CA GLY A 119 -40.30 -1.21 3.39
C GLY A 119 -41.20 -1.88 2.35
N ILE A 120 -41.89 -2.98 2.74
CA ILE A 120 -42.84 -3.69 1.87
C ILE A 120 -44.27 -3.46 2.33
N THR A 121 -45.25 -3.96 1.56
CA THR A 121 -46.67 -3.89 1.96
C THR A 121 -46.87 -4.58 3.29
N ALA A 122 -47.35 -3.88 4.28
CA ALA A 122 -47.56 -4.36 5.64
C ALA A 122 -49.00 -4.92 5.77
N ASP A 123 -49.20 -6.13 5.26
CA ASP A 123 -50.49 -6.83 5.20
C ASP A 123 -50.64 -7.94 6.25
N LYS A 124 -49.62 -8.09 7.13
CA LYS A 124 -49.56 -9.12 8.18
C LYS A 124 -49.48 -10.54 7.68
N VAL A 125 -49.21 -10.77 6.38
CA VAL A 125 -49.09 -12.07 5.76
C VAL A 125 -47.60 -12.43 5.65
N VAL A 126 -47.21 -13.60 6.08
CA VAL A 126 -45.85 -14.11 5.93
C VAL A 126 -45.76 -14.94 4.65
N TYR A 127 -45.41 -14.28 3.56
CA TYR A 127 -45.03 -14.96 2.32
C TYR A 127 -43.66 -15.62 2.48
N PRO A 128 -43.34 -16.64 1.68
CA PRO A 128 -42.03 -17.31 1.77
C PRO A 128 -40.82 -16.36 1.76
N TYR A 129 -40.82 -15.34 0.89
CA TYR A 129 -39.75 -14.32 0.83
C TYR A 129 -39.70 -13.41 2.08
N VAL A 130 -40.83 -13.20 2.74
CA VAL A 130 -40.91 -12.45 4.01
C VAL A 130 -40.28 -13.29 5.12
N LEU A 131 -40.62 -14.60 5.20
CA LEU A 131 -40.04 -15.51 6.15
C LEU A 131 -38.52 -15.60 5.96
N GLN A 132 -38.03 -15.69 4.72
CA GLN A 132 -36.60 -15.64 4.41
C GLN A 132 -35.93 -14.37 4.94
N GLY A 133 -36.60 -13.22 4.82
CA GLY A 133 -36.13 -11.93 5.38
C GLY A 133 -36.09 -11.91 6.92
N ILE A 134 -37.06 -12.55 7.58
CA ILE A 134 -37.09 -12.72 9.03
C ILE A 134 -35.99 -13.67 9.52
N MET A 135 -35.71 -14.76 8.77
CA MET A 135 -34.81 -15.81 9.18
C MET A 135 -33.35 -15.61 8.74
N ASN A 136 -32.82 -14.42 8.91
CA ASN A 136 -31.42 -14.08 8.65
C ASN A 136 -30.87 -13.15 9.73
N THR A 137 -29.55 -12.93 9.74
CA THR A 137 -28.87 -12.07 10.70
C THR A 137 -28.88 -10.58 10.33
N ASP A 138 -29.45 -10.19 9.18
CA ASP A 138 -29.44 -8.81 8.71
C ASP A 138 -30.27 -7.90 9.64
N GLY A 139 -29.72 -6.76 10.05
CA GLY A 139 -30.39 -5.76 10.87
C GLY A 139 -31.24 -4.81 10.01
N TYR A 140 -32.55 -4.75 10.24
CA TYR A 140 -33.51 -3.92 9.47
C TYR A 140 -33.70 -2.51 10.04
N THR A 141 -32.97 -2.16 11.08
CA THR A 141 -33.01 -0.81 11.67
C THR A 141 -32.12 0.13 10.86
N PHE A 142 -32.68 1.28 10.44
CA PHE A 142 -31.92 2.33 9.77
C PHE A 142 -30.80 2.87 10.66
N GLN A 143 -29.59 2.96 10.12
CA GLN A 143 -28.39 3.43 10.80
C GLN A 143 -27.85 4.67 10.09
N SER A 144 -28.29 5.85 10.50
CA SER A 144 -27.75 7.11 9.99
C SER A 144 -26.40 7.43 10.64
N THR A 145 -25.44 7.94 9.85
CA THR A 145 -24.13 8.45 10.29
C THR A 145 -23.98 9.94 10.01
N ASP A 146 -25.07 10.72 9.94
CA ASP A 146 -25.09 12.12 9.54
C ASP A 146 -24.73 12.37 8.05
N ASP A 147 -24.40 11.32 7.29
CA ASP A 147 -24.26 11.40 5.83
C ASP A 147 -25.63 11.28 5.16
N ILE A 148 -26.04 12.31 4.40
CA ILE A 148 -27.29 12.30 3.63
C ILE A 148 -27.41 11.08 2.69
N TYR A 149 -26.28 10.52 2.25
CA TYR A 149 -26.27 9.34 1.39
C TYR A 149 -26.71 8.07 2.10
N ASP A 150 -26.65 7.98 3.44
CA ASP A 150 -27.24 6.87 4.18
C ASP A 150 -28.77 6.88 4.05
N THR A 151 -29.39 8.07 4.05
CA THR A 151 -30.83 8.23 3.78
C THR A 151 -31.19 7.82 2.35
N TYR A 152 -30.41 8.24 1.36
CA TYR A 152 -30.64 7.83 -0.03
C TYR A 152 -30.46 6.34 -0.25
N ARG A 153 -29.43 5.71 0.35
CA ARG A 153 -29.22 4.26 0.31
C ARG A 153 -30.38 3.52 0.94
N HIS A 154 -30.88 4.00 2.08
CA HIS A 154 -32.06 3.47 2.75
C HIS A 154 -33.30 3.53 1.83
N GLU A 155 -33.59 4.67 1.21
CA GLU A 155 -34.70 4.83 0.27
C GLU A 155 -34.58 3.89 -0.94
N ILE A 156 -33.38 3.72 -1.49
CA ILE A 156 -33.10 2.79 -2.60
C ILE A 156 -33.34 1.34 -2.16
N GLN A 157 -32.90 0.97 -0.97
CA GLN A 157 -33.12 -0.38 -0.40
C GLN A 157 -34.62 -0.65 -0.19
N ILE A 158 -35.37 0.31 0.34
CA ILE A 158 -36.83 0.23 0.42
C ILE A 158 -37.44 0.09 -0.99
N GLY A 159 -36.99 0.89 -1.95
CA GLY A 159 -37.44 0.82 -3.33
C GLY A 159 -37.20 -0.56 -3.97
N LEU A 160 -36.05 -1.15 -3.73
CA LEU A 160 -35.70 -2.52 -4.17
C LEU A 160 -36.62 -3.57 -3.54
N ASN A 161 -36.83 -3.51 -2.23
CA ASN A 161 -37.70 -4.44 -1.52
C ASN A 161 -39.16 -4.33 -2.01
N LYS A 162 -39.67 -3.10 -2.13
CA LYS A 162 -41.05 -2.81 -2.54
C LYS A 162 -41.36 -3.29 -3.96
N ASN A 163 -40.44 -3.06 -4.90
CA ASN A 163 -40.72 -3.32 -6.31
C ASN A 163 -40.25 -4.73 -6.75
N TYR A 164 -39.24 -5.30 -6.10
CA TYR A 164 -38.59 -6.54 -6.55
C TYR A 164 -38.45 -7.60 -5.46
N GLY A 165 -38.65 -7.28 -4.17
CA GLY A 165 -38.36 -8.15 -3.03
C GLY A 165 -39.02 -9.53 -3.11
N ALA A 166 -40.23 -9.62 -3.67
CA ALA A 166 -40.93 -10.89 -3.86
C ALA A 166 -40.19 -11.83 -4.84
N THR A 167 -39.45 -11.29 -5.80
CA THR A 167 -38.74 -12.06 -6.83
C THR A 167 -37.26 -12.33 -6.47
N ILE A 168 -36.59 -11.34 -5.86
CA ILE A 168 -35.14 -11.41 -5.64
C ILE A 168 -34.75 -11.58 -4.18
N GLY A 169 -35.72 -11.64 -3.26
CA GLY A 169 -35.52 -11.67 -1.80
C GLY A 169 -35.33 -10.29 -1.20
N LEU A 170 -35.58 -10.17 0.11
CA LEU A 170 -35.44 -8.92 0.84
C LEU A 170 -33.99 -8.62 1.20
N ILE A 171 -33.66 -7.34 1.19
CA ILE A 171 -32.45 -6.77 1.78
C ILE A 171 -32.81 -5.91 3.00
N ALA A 172 -31.89 -5.78 3.94
CA ALA A 172 -32.09 -4.89 5.09
C ALA A 172 -31.96 -3.42 4.66
N PRO A 173 -33.01 -2.58 4.79
CA PRO A 173 -32.93 -1.17 4.44
C PRO A 173 -32.30 -0.38 5.61
N ASN A 174 -31.06 -0.69 5.93
CA ASN A 174 -30.32 -0.12 7.05
C ASN A 174 -29.48 1.11 6.69
N GLY A 175 -29.47 1.54 5.43
CA GLY A 175 -28.66 2.66 4.94
C GLY A 175 -27.23 2.25 4.57
N ARG A 176 -26.81 1.02 4.89
CA ARG A 176 -25.49 0.49 4.50
C ARG A 176 -25.58 -0.19 3.14
N TRP A 177 -24.72 0.23 2.21
CA TRP A 177 -24.69 -0.40 0.89
C TRP A 177 -23.69 -1.55 0.84
N GLU A 178 -24.21 -2.76 0.85
CA GLU A 178 -23.43 -4.01 0.94
C GLU A 178 -23.56 -4.84 -0.34
N ARG A 179 -22.76 -5.93 -0.43
CA ARG A 179 -22.77 -6.86 -1.58
C ARG A 179 -24.19 -7.36 -1.92
N LYS A 180 -25.00 -7.67 -0.92
CA LYS A 180 -26.37 -8.13 -1.11
C LYS A 180 -27.25 -7.04 -1.74
N SER A 181 -27.13 -5.79 -1.29
CA SER A 181 -27.84 -4.64 -1.86
C SER A 181 -27.44 -4.41 -3.32
N HIS A 182 -26.13 -4.45 -3.60
CA HIS A 182 -25.61 -4.29 -4.96
C HIS A 182 -26.06 -5.43 -5.89
N LYS A 183 -25.98 -6.67 -5.42
CA LYS A 183 -26.45 -7.85 -6.17
C LYS A 183 -27.95 -7.75 -6.47
N ASN A 184 -28.77 -7.29 -5.54
CA ASN A 184 -30.20 -7.10 -5.76
C ASN A 184 -30.50 -5.94 -6.70
N LEU A 185 -29.69 -4.85 -6.70
CA LEU A 185 -29.80 -3.80 -7.72
C LEU A 185 -29.55 -4.38 -9.13
N ILE A 186 -28.51 -5.18 -9.31
CA ILE A 186 -28.23 -5.84 -10.60
C ILE A 186 -29.36 -6.77 -10.99
N LYS A 187 -29.89 -7.59 -10.07
CA LYS A 187 -31.05 -8.46 -10.35
C LYS A 187 -32.29 -7.66 -10.77
N ALA A 188 -32.56 -6.49 -10.12
CA ALA A 188 -33.64 -5.61 -10.53
C ALA A 188 -33.44 -5.07 -11.96
N ILE A 189 -32.21 -4.69 -12.32
CA ILE A 189 -31.84 -4.30 -13.68
C ILE A 189 -32.08 -5.46 -14.67
N GLN A 190 -31.66 -6.66 -14.31
CA GLN A 190 -31.84 -7.86 -15.15
C GLN A 190 -33.32 -8.20 -15.39
N ILE A 191 -34.16 -8.06 -14.36
CA ILE A 191 -35.62 -8.22 -14.49
C ILE A 191 -36.20 -7.21 -15.50
N GLU A 192 -35.84 -5.92 -15.33
CA GLU A 192 -36.37 -4.87 -16.21
C GLU A 192 -35.90 -4.95 -17.66
N TRP A 193 -34.71 -5.55 -17.89
CA TRP A 193 -34.16 -5.69 -19.23
C TRP A 193 -34.37 -7.10 -19.83
N GLY A 194 -35.03 -8.01 -19.11
CA GLY A 194 -35.36 -9.36 -19.58
C GLY A 194 -34.13 -10.23 -19.83
N THR A 195 -33.16 -10.21 -18.91
CA THR A 195 -31.96 -11.06 -18.95
C THR A 195 -31.98 -12.08 -17.81
N THR A 196 -31.01 -12.99 -17.79
CA THR A 196 -30.83 -13.96 -16.68
C THR A 196 -30.64 -13.22 -15.37
N VAL A 197 -31.44 -13.58 -14.34
CA VAL A 197 -31.47 -12.91 -13.04
C VAL A 197 -30.48 -13.62 -12.08
N ASP A 198 -29.18 -13.43 -12.33
CA ASP A 198 -28.11 -14.04 -11.54
C ASP A 198 -27.39 -13.04 -10.60
N GLY A 199 -27.64 -11.74 -10.82
CA GLY A 199 -27.02 -10.65 -10.06
C GLY A 199 -25.57 -10.38 -10.48
N LEU A 200 -25.18 -10.77 -11.70
CA LEU A 200 -23.88 -10.48 -12.33
C LEU A 200 -24.11 -9.55 -13.54
N PHE A 201 -23.46 -8.40 -13.56
CA PHE A 201 -23.60 -7.43 -14.66
C PHE A 201 -22.56 -7.73 -15.75
N GLY A 202 -22.78 -8.77 -16.53
CA GLY A 202 -21.92 -9.14 -17.65
C GLY A 202 -22.35 -8.54 -19.00
N SER A 203 -21.63 -8.96 -20.06
CA SER A 203 -21.91 -8.54 -21.46
C SER A 203 -23.34 -8.85 -21.91
N GLY A 204 -23.94 -9.96 -21.46
CA GLY A 204 -25.33 -10.30 -21.75
C GLY A 204 -26.33 -9.28 -21.20
N THR A 205 -26.14 -8.83 -19.96
CA THR A 205 -26.96 -7.78 -19.33
C THR A 205 -26.72 -6.43 -20.03
N LEU A 206 -25.45 -6.05 -20.21
CA LEU A 206 -25.08 -4.81 -20.89
C LEU A 206 -25.60 -4.76 -22.35
N GLY A 207 -25.64 -5.91 -23.03
CA GLY A 207 -26.14 -6.04 -24.39
C GLY A 207 -27.61 -5.61 -24.54
N LYS A 208 -28.40 -5.74 -23.47
CA LYS A 208 -29.83 -5.38 -23.39
C LYS A 208 -30.10 -4.00 -22.75
N ALA A 209 -29.06 -3.27 -22.35
CA ALA A 209 -29.20 -1.99 -21.71
C ALA A 209 -29.96 -0.99 -22.62
N PRO A 210 -31.05 -0.36 -22.13
CA PRO A 210 -31.78 0.65 -22.90
C PRO A 210 -30.98 1.93 -23.01
N THR A 211 -31.17 2.64 -24.12
CA THR A 211 -30.69 4.03 -24.23
C THR A 211 -31.80 4.96 -23.68
N LEU A 212 -31.48 5.72 -22.61
CA LEU A 212 -32.39 6.60 -21.94
C LEU A 212 -31.99 8.07 -22.13
N SER A 213 -32.99 8.92 -22.39
CA SER A 213 -32.82 10.36 -22.52
C SER A 213 -34.14 11.07 -22.14
N LYS A 214 -34.16 12.42 -22.16
CA LYS A 214 -35.41 13.22 -21.96
C LYS A 214 -36.52 12.81 -22.94
N ASN A 215 -36.17 12.39 -24.14
CA ASN A 215 -37.10 12.06 -25.21
C ASN A 215 -37.56 10.59 -25.21
N THR A 216 -37.01 9.77 -24.33
CA THR A 216 -37.36 8.35 -24.26
C THR A 216 -38.67 8.17 -23.55
N SER A 217 -39.71 7.64 -24.27
CA SER A 217 -41.01 7.28 -23.68
C SER A 217 -40.94 5.91 -22.98
N GLY A 218 -41.80 5.68 -22.00
CA GLY A 218 -41.82 4.41 -21.24
C GLY A 218 -40.60 4.24 -20.34
N TYR A 219 -40.22 3.02 -20.08
CA TYR A 219 -39.05 2.62 -19.27
C TYR A 219 -39.03 3.23 -17.86
N ILE A 220 -40.18 3.41 -17.19
CA ILE A 220 -40.30 4.07 -15.88
C ILE A 220 -39.37 3.43 -14.86
N ASN A 221 -39.35 2.09 -14.79
CA ASN A 221 -38.51 1.39 -13.83
C ASN A 221 -37.02 1.49 -14.19
N SER A 222 -36.64 1.36 -15.47
CA SER A 222 -35.24 1.57 -15.88
C SER A 222 -34.76 3.00 -15.62
N LYS A 223 -35.61 4.01 -15.76
CA LYS A 223 -35.31 5.41 -15.38
C LYS A 223 -35.13 5.55 -13.87
N ARG A 224 -35.98 4.88 -13.07
CA ARG A 224 -35.77 4.84 -11.60
C ARG A 224 -34.49 4.15 -11.21
N LEU A 225 -34.13 3.03 -11.85
CA LEU A 225 -32.87 2.37 -11.67
C LEU A 225 -31.69 3.26 -12.05
N LEU A 226 -31.80 4.05 -13.12
CA LEU A 226 -30.79 5.07 -13.47
C LEU A 226 -30.66 6.13 -12.37
N GLN A 227 -31.75 6.64 -11.82
CA GLN A 227 -31.75 7.61 -10.72
C GLN A 227 -31.05 7.03 -9.47
N TRP A 228 -31.32 5.76 -9.14
CA TRP A 228 -30.63 5.06 -8.04
C TRP A 228 -29.14 4.91 -8.31
N CYS A 229 -28.75 4.49 -9.50
CA CYS A 229 -27.33 4.32 -9.86
C CYS A 229 -26.57 5.66 -9.85
N LEU A 230 -27.18 6.74 -10.35
CA LEU A 230 -26.60 8.09 -10.26
C LEU A 230 -26.35 8.50 -8.81
N THR A 231 -27.35 8.31 -7.95
CA THR A 231 -27.24 8.64 -6.52
C THR A 231 -26.15 7.83 -5.82
N LEU A 232 -26.05 6.53 -6.09
CA LEU A 232 -25.00 5.67 -5.53
C LEU A 232 -23.58 6.09 -5.96
N ASN A 233 -23.48 6.78 -7.09
CA ASN A 233 -22.22 7.38 -7.57
C ASN A 233 -22.02 8.84 -7.12
N GLY A 234 -22.92 9.41 -6.30
CA GLY A 234 -22.79 10.76 -5.77
C GLY A 234 -23.52 11.86 -6.58
N PHE A 235 -24.30 11.49 -7.57
CA PHE A 235 -25.01 12.41 -8.47
C PHE A 235 -26.53 12.30 -8.28
N TYR A 236 -27.03 12.82 -7.15
CA TYR A 236 -28.45 12.74 -6.79
C TYR A 236 -29.34 13.56 -7.73
N PRO A 237 -30.35 12.95 -8.41
CA PRO A 237 -31.19 13.63 -9.38
C PRO A 237 -32.47 14.27 -8.79
N GLY A 238 -32.46 14.58 -7.49
CA GLY A 238 -33.57 15.22 -6.82
C GLY A 238 -34.77 14.31 -6.44
N SER A 239 -34.96 13.17 -7.14
CA SER A 239 -36.05 12.23 -6.86
C SER A 239 -35.84 10.87 -7.49
N PHE A 240 -36.63 9.86 -7.05
CA PHE A 240 -36.66 8.48 -7.60
C PHE A 240 -37.99 8.15 -8.27
N ASN A 241 -38.52 9.09 -9.02
CA ASN A 241 -39.87 9.00 -9.59
C ASN A 241 -39.96 8.20 -10.91
N GLY A 242 -38.83 7.84 -11.52
CA GLY A 242 -38.76 7.16 -12.82
C GLY A 242 -39.08 8.08 -14.02
N ILE A 243 -38.99 9.39 -13.81
CA ILE A 243 -39.16 10.41 -14.87
C ILE A 243 -37.76 10.91 -15.25
N PHE A 244 -37.44 10.92 -16.52
CA PHE A 244 -36.20 11.52 -17.01
C PHE A 244 -36.37 13.01 -17.22
N ASP A 245 -36.39 13.77 -16.14
CA ASP A 245 -36.57 15.21 -16.10
C ASP A 245 -35.24 15.97 -16.32
N THR A 246 -35.26 17.28 -16.07
CA THR A 246 -34.07 18.13 -16.20
C THR A 246 -33.05 17.81 -15.14
N ASP A 247 -33.44 17.47 -13.94
CA ASP A 247 -32.54 17.16 -12.84
C ASP A 247 -31.83 15.81 -13.07
N THR A 248 -32.56 14.80 -13.57
CA THR A 248 -31.98 13.54 -14.01
C THR A 248 -30.96 13.73 -15.15
N TYR A 249 -31.30 14.60 -16.13
CA TYR A 249 -30.40 14.97 -17.22
C TYR A 249 -29.10 15.62 -16.68
N ASN A 250 -29.23 16.63 -15.83
CA ASN A 250 -28.12 17.36 -15.28
C ASN A 250 -27.17 16.43 -14.45
N SER A 251 -27.77 15.56 -13.63
CA SER A 251 -27.03 14.58 -12.83
C SER A 251 -26.28 13.57 -13.71
N LEU A 252 -26.92 13.08 -14.78
CA LEU A 252 -26.26 12.18 -15.73
C LEU A 252 -25.14 12.89 -16.51
N TYR A 253 -25.40 14.13 -16.95
CA TYR A 253 -24.40 14.94 -17.65
C TYR A 253 -23.16 15.17 -16.77
N ALA A 254 -23.36 15.60 -15.53
CA ALA A 254 -22.29 15.81 -14.56
C ALA A 254 -21.51 14.50 -14.24
N PHE A 255 -22.23 13.39 -14.09
CA PHE A 255 -21.61 12.08 -13.92
C PHE A 255 -20.73 11.71 -15.12
N GLN A 256 -21.25 11.87 -16.35
CA GLN A 256 -20.49 11.56 -17.58
C GLN A 256 -19.21 12.39 -17.69
N GLU A 257 -19.31 13.70 -17.44
CA GLU A 257 -18.16 14.60 -17.41
C GLU A 257 -17.14 14.17 -16.36
N PHE A 258 -17.60 13.87 -15.15
CA PHE A 258 -16.77 13.48 -14.03
C PHE A 258 -15.99 12.17 -14.28
N VAL A 259 -16.62 11.17 -14.91
CA VAL A 259 -15.99 9.88 -15.22
C VAL A 259 -15.33 9.82 -16.61
N GLY A 260 -15.16 10.96 -17.30
CA GLY A 260 -14.46 11.06 -18.57
C GLY A 260 -15.21 10.45 -19.75
N LEU A 261 -16.52 10.31 -19.69
CA LEU A 261 -17.38 9.94 -20.81
C LEU A 261 -17.76 11.18 -21.63
N LYS A 262 -18.32 10.95 -22.84
CA LYS A 262 -18.96 12.02 -23.58
C LYS A 262 -20.17 12.52 -22.76
N ALA A 263 -20.12 13.75 -22.31
CA ALA A 263 -21.20 14.38 -21.55
C ALA A 263 -22.28 14.88 -22.54
N ASP A 264 -23.27 14.04 -22.81
CA ASP A 264 -24.39 14.36 -23.71
C ASP A 264 -25.78 14.20 -23.02
N GLY A 265 -25.78 13.76 -21.75
CA GLY A 265 -26.99 13.50 -20.99
C GLY A 265 -27.84 12.35 -21.56
N VAL A 266 -27.24 11.45 -22.34
CA VAL A 266 -27.87 10.23 -22.88
C VAL A 266 -27.27 9.01 -22.18
N CYS A 267 -28.06 8.26 -21.43
CA CYS A 267 -27.61 7.04 -20.78
C CYS A 267 -27.59 5.88 -21.76
N GLY A 268 -26.49 5.73 -22.50
CA GLY A 268 -26.19 4.57 -23.33
C GLY A 268 -25.40 3.49 -22.57
N LYS A 269 -24.95 2.47 -23.32
CA LYS A 269 -24.20 1.31 -22.75
C LYS A 269 -22.97 1.73 -21.94
N GLN A 270 -22.20 2.72 -22.42
CA GLN A 270 -21.01 3.18 -21.70
C GLN A 270 -21.37 3.84 -20.35
N SER A 271 -22.44 4.65 -20.33
CA SER A 271 -22.93 5.26 -19.09
C SER A 271 -23.42 4.19 -18.09
N TRP A 272 -24.20 3.20 -18.56
CA TRP A 272 -24.62 2.09 -17.71
C TRP A 272 -23.44 1.30 -17.14
N ALA A 273 -22.47 0.94 -17.98
CA ALA A 273 -21.28 0.20 -17.53
C ALA A 273 -20.45 0.98 -16.48
N SER A 274 -20.43 2.32 -16.57
CA SER A 274 -19.71 3.17 -15.62
C SER A 274 -20.51 3.42 -14.33
N LEU A 275 -21.86 3.44 -14.40
CA LEU A 275 -22.73 3.60 -13.24
C LEU A 275 -22.75 2.37 -12.33
N ILE A 276 -22.65 1.18 -12.92
CA ILE A 276 -22.59 -0.07 -12.15
C ILE A 276 -21.14 -0.33 -11.80
N THR A 277 -20.76 0.04 -10.61
CA THR A 277 -19.41 -0.11 -10.06
C THR A 277 -18.90 -1.53 -10.25
N SER A 278 -17.66 -1.68 -10.70
CA SER A 278 -16.94 -2.95 -10.74
C SER A 278 -17.56 -4.04 -11.61
N CYS A 279 -18.16 -3.68 -12.72
CA CYS A 279 -18.73 -4.69 -13.64
C CYS A 279 -17.72 -5.21 -14.66
N GLY A 280 -16.53 -4.68 -14.71
CA GLY A 280 -15.47 -5.17 -15.59
C GLY A 280 -15.87 -5.17 -17.08
N SER A 281 -16.61 -4.17 -17.58
CA SER A 281 -16.94 -4.10 -19.00
C SER A 281 -15.67 -3.83 -19.81
N SER A 282 -15.12 -4.87 -20.43
CA SER A 282 -13.96 -4.78 -21.33
C SER A 282 -14.23 -3.90 -22.56
N ASP A 283 -15.52 -3.62 -22.86
CA ASP A 283 -15.93 -2.82 -24.02
C ASP A 283 -15.76 -1.31 -23.80
N ARG A 284 -15.51 -0.84 -22.57
CA ARG A 284 -15.20 0.57 -22.31
C ARG A 284 -13.90 0.96 -23.02
N LYS A 285 -13.89 2.17 -23.60
CA LYS A 285 -12.70 2.70 -24.24
C LYS A 285 -11.66 3.05 -23.17
N ALA A 286 -10.55 2.32 -23.16
CA ALA A 286 -9.42 2.63 -22.32
C ALA A 286 -8.52 3.69 -22.95
N THR A 287 -7.91 4.52 -22.10
CA THR A 287 -6.91 5.53 -22.50
C THR A 287 -5.59 5.34 -21.74
N ALA A 288 -5.59 4.52 -20.71
CA ALA A 288 -4.44 4.09 -19.95
C ALA A 288 -4.48 2.58 -19.72
N LEU A 289 -3.34 2.01 -19.38
CA LEU A 289 -3.22 0.63 -18.91
C LEU A 289 -2.17 0.53 -17.81
N ASP A 290 -2.24 -0.53 -17.03
CA ASP A 290 -1.11 -0.97 -16.21
C ASP A 290 -0.83 -2.45 -16.41
N THR A 291 0.41 -2.85 -16.13
CA THR A 291 0.84 -4.23 -16.30
C THR A 291 2.05 -4.56 -15.42
N SER A 292 2.08 -5.81 -14.96
CA SER A 292 3.26 -6.39 -14.31
C SER A 292 4.31 -6.91 -15.30
N LYS A 293 3.99 -7.00 -16.59
CA LYS A 293 4.92 -7.50 -17.63
C LYS A 293 5.81 -6.40 -18.16
N LYS A 294 7.04 -6.77 -18.51
CA LYS A 294 7.95 -5.88 -19.25
C LYS A 294 7.37 -5.57 -20.62
N ILE A 295 7.40 -4.30 -20.98
CA ILE A 295 6.90 -3.82 -22.28
C ILE A 295 8.06 -3.77 -23.25
N THR A 296 7.93 -4.53 -24.34
CA THR A 296 8.91 -4.53 -25.45
C THR A 296 8.69 -3.35 -26.39
N LEU A 297 9.67 -3.06 -27.23
CA LEU A 297 9.56 -2.00 -28.26
C LEU A 297 8.34 -2.21 -29.18
N GLU A 298 8.06 -3.45 -29.57
CA GLU A 298 6.90 -3.83 -30.37
C GLU A 298 5.60 -3.53 -29.64
N ASN A 299 5.49 -3.96 -28.36
CA ASN A 299 4.31 -3.72 -27.56
C ASN A 299 4.11 -2.23 -27.25
N ALA A 300 5.15 -1.45 -26.98
CA ALA A 300 5.05 -0.01 -26.77
C ALA A 300 4.46 0.71 -28.01
N ALA A 301 4.92 0.34 -29.21
CA ALA A 301 4.39 0.87 -30.46
C ALA A 301 2.92 0.47 -30.66
N ALA A 302 2.56 -0.79 -30.41
CA ALA A 302 1.19 -1.30 -30.52
C ALA A 302 0.24 -0.63 -29.51
N ILE A 303 0.67 -0.43 -28.26
CA ILE A 303 -0.06 0.28 -27.21
C ILE A 303 -0.38 1.71 -27.66
N LYS A 304 0.62 2.42 -28.17
CA LYS A 304 0.43 3.78 -28.70
C LYS A 304 -0.54 3.81 -29.87
N GLN A 305 -0.37 2.89 -30.82
CA GLN A 305 -1.26 2.78 -32.01
C GLN A 305 -2.70 2.44 -31.60
N ALA A 306 -2.90 1.64 -30.56
CA ALA A 306 -4.24 1.33 -30.02
C ALA A 306 -4.91 2.53 -29.32
N GLY A 307 -4.21 3.67 -29.20
CA GLY A 307 -4.75 4.91 -28.65
C GLY A 307 -4.56 5.10 -27.15
N TYR A 308 -3.76 4.27 -26.53
CA TYR A 308 -3.35 4.48 -25.13
C TYR A 308 -2.37 5.65 -25.04
N THR A 309 -2.47 6.40 -23.95
CA THR A 309 -1.57 7.56 -23.71
C THR A 309 -0.72 7.38 -22.46
N ASP A 310 -1.22 6.65 -21.47
CA ASP A 310 -0.60 6.52 -20.16
C ASP A 310 -0.40 5.04 -19.79
N VAL A 311 0.75 4.74 -19.21
CA VAL A 311 1.15 3.38 -18.82
C VAL A 311 1.59 3.36 -17.35
N GLY A 312 0.94 2.53 -16.56
CA GLY A 312 1.33 2.24 -15.18
C GLY A 312 2.37 1.13 -15.13
N ARG A 313 3.49 1.38 -14.46
CA ARG A 313 4.54 0.37 -14.30
C ARG A 313 5.08 0.33 -12.88
N TYR A 314 5.45 -0.85 -12.45
CA TYR A 314 5.93 -1.10 -11.10
C TYR A 314 7.38 -0.64 -10.93
N LEU A 315 7.66 0.07 -9.81
CA LEU A 315 9.00 0.54 -9.49
C LEU A 315 9.95 -0.58 -9.02
N THR A 316 9.39 -1.60 -8.36
CA THR A 316 10.18 -2.64 -7.70
C THR A 316 9.56 -4.03 -7.86
N ASN A 317 10.40 -5.06 -7.70
CA ASN A 317 9.93 -6.44 -7.53
C ASN A 317 9.47 -6.70 -6.09
N THR A 318 8.64 -7.73 -5.92
CA THR A 318 8.33 -8.24 -4.58
C THR A 318 9.58 -8.94 -4.00
N PRO A 319 10.04 -8.59 -2.80
CA PRO A 319 11.17 -9.28 -2.17
C PRO A 319 10.92 -10.79 -2.10
N ASN A 320 11.89 -11.57 -2.54
CA ASN A 320 11.81 -13.04 -2.66
C ASN A 320 10.67 -13.56 -3.56
N GLY A 321 10.03 -12.70 -4.35
CA GLY A 321 9.04 -13.08 -5.36
C GLY A 321 9.72 -13.59 -6.63
N THR A 322 8.96 -14.39 -7.41
CA THR A 322 9.42 -14.93 -8.70
C THR A 322 9.02 -14.05 -9.89
N LEU A 323 8.09 -13.12 -9.69
CA LEU A 323 7.61 -12.24 -10.75
C LEU A 323 8.55 -11.04 -10.92
N ASP A 324 9.17 -10.94 -12.10
CA ASP A 324 10.00 -9.79 -12.48
C ASP A 324 9.12 -8.69 -13.10
N LYS A 325 8.54 -7.85 -12.21
CA LYS A 325 7.61 -6.78 -12.58
C LYS A 325 8.22 -5.38 -12.56
N ALA A 326 9.43 -5.22 -11.98
CA ALA A 326 10.08 -3.93 -11.90
C ALA A 326 10.39 -3.39 -13.30
N MET A 327 9.99 -2.14 -13.55
CA MET A 327 10.38 -1.42 -14.77
C MET A 327 11.89 -1.17 -14.78
N THR A 328 12.52 -1.48 -15.90
CA THR A 328 13.94 -1.17 -16.11
C THR A 328 14.10 0.17 -16.80
N PHE A 329 15.30 0.74 -16.73
CA PHE A 329 15.63 1.97 -17.43
C PHE A 329 15.44 1.80 -18.96
N ASP A 330 15.91 0.68 -19.52
CA ASP A 330 15.77 0.40 -20.97
C ASP A 330 14.30 0.32 -21.39
N GLU A 331 13.44 -0.27 -20.55
CA GLU A 331 11.98 -0.29 -20.77
C GLU A 331 11.38 1.13 -20.72
N LEU A 332 11.82 1.95 -19.77
CA LEU A 332 11.37 3.34 -19.69
C LEU A 332 11.74 4.12 -20.95
N GLU A 333 12.97 3.98 -21.47
CA GLU A 333 13.38 4.60 -22.73
C GLU A 333 12.49 4.17 -23.90
N ILE A 334 12.13 2.88 -23.98
CA ILE A 334 11.21 2.35 -24.99
C ILE A 334 9.85 3.03 -24.92
N LEU A 335 9.28 3.15 -23.69
CA LEU A 335 7.99 3.80 -23.49
C LEU A 335 8.01 5.28 -23.85
N LEU A 336 9.07 6.00 -23.46
CA LEU A 336 9.25 7.41 -23.76
C LEU A 336 9.45 7.65 -25.26
N ALA A 337 10.24 6.80 -25.94
CA ALA A 337 10.46 6.87 -27.38
C ALA A 337 9.16 6.62 -28.18
N ALA A 338 8.27 5.76 -27.67
CA ALA A 338 6.93 5.54 -28.24
C ALA A 338 5.97 6.73 -27.97
N GLY A 339 6.37 7.74 -27.20
CA GLY A 339 5.54 8.89 -26.80
C GLY A 339 4.44 8.53 -25.82
N LEU A 340 4.67 7.53 -24.97
CA LEU A 340 3.78 7.14 -23.86
C LEU A 340 4.17 7.88 -22.58
N ASN A 341 3.17 8.32 -21.85
CA ASN A 341 3.36 8.86 -20.49
C ASN A 341 3.44 7.69 -19.49
N VAL A 342 4.23 7.83 -18.43
CA VAL A 342 4.42 6.76 -17.45
C VAL A 342 4.05 7.23 -16.05
N PHE A 343 3.30 6.41 -15.30
CA PHE A 343 3.05 6.63 -13.88
C PHE A 343 3.56 5.46 -13.04
N PRO A 344 4.34 5.76 -11.98
CA PRO A 344 4.97 4.73 -11.17
C PRO A 344 4.01 4.12 -10.15
N ILE A 345 4.00 2.79 -10.05
CA ILE A 345 3.25 2.00 -9.10
C ILE A 345 4.24 1.37 -8.12
N PHE A 346 3.94 1.44 -6.84
CA PHE A 346 4.70 0.76 -5.80
C PHE A 346 3.86 -0.30 -5.10
N GLN A 347 4.24 -1.55 -5.27
CA GLN A 347 3.62 -2.70 -4.63
C GLN A 347 4.63 -3.83 -4.46
N THR A 348 5.09 -4.05 -3.26
CA THR A 348 5.90 -5.24 -2.91
C THR A 348 5.00 -6.41 -2.51
N GLN A 349 3.99 -6.14 -1.66
CA GLN A 349 2.89 -7.06 -1.33
C GLN A 349 1.56 -6.30 -1.40
N GLY A 350 0.97 -5.86 -0.27
CA GLY A 350 -0.25 -5.02 -0.26
C GLY A 350 -1.57 -5.80 -0.41
N ASN A 351 -1.51 -7.14 -0.39
CA ASN A 351 -2.66 -8.03 -0.60
C ASN A 351 -3.25 -8.62 0.69
N LYS A 352 -2.84 -8.13 1.86
CA LYS A 352 -3.33 -8.57 3.17
C LYS A 352 -3.18 -7.50 4.24
N ALA A 353 -4.11 -7.50 5.19
CA ALA A 353 -4.17 -6.52 6.27
C ALA A 353 -2.91 -6.44 7.14
N SER A 354 -2.23 -7.58 7.38
CA SER A 354 -1.03 -7.63 8.22
C SER A 354 0.20 -6.94 7.61
N TYR A 355 0.17 -6.65 6.32
CA TYR A 355 1.24 -5.90 5.64
C TYR A 355 1.26 -4.43 6.07
N PHE A 356 0.08 -3.81 6.26
CA PHE A 356 -0.05 -2.38 6.49
C PHE A 356 0.26 -2.01 7.94
N THR A 357 1.52 -1.67 8.19
CA THR A 357 2.02 -1.15 9.45
C THR A 357 2.72 0.19 9.25
N ALA A 358 2.85 1.01 10.30
CA ALA A 358 3.59 2.26 10.23
C ALA A 358 5.07 2.04 9.81
N LYS A 359 5.71 0.98 10.34
CA LYS A 359 7.08 0.60 9.96
C LYS A 359 7.16 0.29 8.46
N GLN A 360 6.27 -0.55 7.95
CA GLN A 360 6.23 -0.91 6.52
C GLN A 360 6.01 0.32 5.64
N GLY A 361 5.16 1.26 6.05
CA GLY A 361 4.95 2.51 5.31
C GLY A 361 6.22 3.35 5.17
N THR A 362 7.06 3.39 6.21
CA THR A 362 8.36 4.07 6.14
C THR A 362 9.32 3.36 5.17
N GLU A 363 9.44 2.04 5.28
CA GLU A 363 10.32 1.22 4.43
C GLU A 363 9.91 1.32 2.95
N ASP A 364 8.61 1.21 2.68
CA ASP A 364 8.05 1.31 1.33
C ASP A 364 8.29 2.68 0.70
N ALA A 365 8.12 3.74 1.46
CA ALA A 365 8.34 5.11 0.98
C ALA A 365 9.80 5.35 0.58
N LEU A 366 10.75 4.90 1.40
CA LEU A 366 12.18 5.04 1.12
C LEU A 366 12.58 4.20 -0.11
N THR A 367 12.11 2.96 -0.20
CA THR A 367 12.37 2.08 -1.35
C THR A 367 11.76 2.64 -2.63
N ALA A 368 10.52 3.14 -2.57
CA ALA A 368 9.84 3.74 -3.70
C ALA A 368 10.55 5.02 -4.18
N LYS A 369 10.99 5.86 -3.24
CA LYS A 369 11.77 7.07 -3.52
C LYS A 369 13.06 6.74 -4.27
N GLU A 370 13.85 5.82 -3.74
CA GLU A 370 15.11 5.39 -4.36
C GLU A 370 14.88 4.84 -5.77
N ALA A 371 13.90 3.95 -5.95
CA ALA A 371 13.60 3.36 -7.25
C ALA A 371 13.13 4.41 -8.28
N ALA A 372 12.28 5.36 -7.86
CA ALA A 372 11.81 6.42 -8.75
C ALA A 372 12.94 7.39 -9.15
N GLN A 373 13.84 7.71 -8.21
CA GLN A 373 15.03 8.53 -8.49
C GLN A 373 15.96 7.83 -9.49
N ASN A 374 16.21 6.53 -9.32
CA ASN A 374 17.04 5.73 -10.22
C ASN A 374 16.50 5.65 -11.65
N LEU A 375 15.19 5.78 -11.83
CA LEU A 375 14.52 5.83 -13.12
C LEU A 375 14.38 7.25 -13.69
N GLY A 376 14.82 8.28 -12.96
CA GLY A 376 14.77 9.66 -13.44
C GLY A 376 13.39 10.31 -13.40
N PHE A 377 12.46 9.81 -12.59
CA PHE A 377 11.17 10.48 -12.37
C PHE A 377 11.39 11.85 -11.71
N PRO A 378 10.77 12.93 -12.23
CA PRO A 378 10.85 14.25 -11.62
C PRO A 378 10.14 14.27 -10.25
N SER A 379 10.53 15.18 -9.36
CA SER A 379 9.90 15.35 -8.04
C SER A 379 8.40 15.69 -8.09
N SER A 380 7.91 16.14 -9.24
CA SER A 380 6.48 16.36 -9.50
C SER A 380 5.69 15.06 -9.72
N ALA A 381 6.35 13.93 -9.96
CA ALA A 381 5.70 12.66 -10.22
C ALA A 381 4.92 12.16 -8.99
N THR A 382 3.86 11.40 -9.26
CA THR A 382 3.03 10.77 -8.23
C THR A 382 3.31 9.27 -8.19
N ILE A 383 3.73 8.75 -7.04
CA ILE A 383 3.93 7.30 -6.83
C ILE A 383 2.66 6.71 -6.21
N TYR A 384 2.07 5.71 -6.84
CA TYR A 384 0.86 5.04 -6.36
C TYR A 384 1.21 3.86 -5.46
N PHE A 385 0.90 3.99 -4.16
CA PHE A 385 1.05 2.92 -3.17
C PHE A 385 -0.22 2.06 -3.14
N CYS A 386 -0.05 0.73 -3.24
CA CYS A 386 -1.16 -0.18 -3.48
C CYS A 386 -1.79 -0.75 -2.20
N VAL A 387 -3.13 -0.65 -2.13
CA VAL A 387 -3.98 -1.36 -1.17
C VAL A 387 -4.86 -2.33 -1.97
N ASP A 388 -4.39 -3.55 -2.12
CA ASP A 388 -4.93 -4.53 -3.06
C ASP A 388 -5.53 -5.77 -2.36
N TYR A 389 -6.46 -5.51 -1.45
CA TYR A 389 -7.25 -6.55 -0.77
C TYR A 389 -8.62 -6.02 -0.32
N ASP A 390 -9.53 -6.92 0.02
CA ASP A 390 -10.85 -6.56 0.57
C ASP A 390 -10.71 -6.02 1.99
N VAL A 391 -10.57 -4.70 2.12
CA VAL A 391 -10.32 -4.01 3.40
C VAL A 391 -11.57 -4.02 4.26
N LEU A 392 -11.44 -4.48 5.50
CA LEU A 392 -12.48 -4.32 6.52
C LEU A 392 -12.46 -2.89 7.06
N MET A 393 -13.64 -2.32 7.37
CA MET A 393 -13.74 -0.95 7.88
C MET A 393 -12.89 -0.71 9.14
N ALA A 394 -12.76 -1.71 10.03
CA ALA A 394 -11.90 -1.63 11.21
C ALA A 394 -10.40 -1.55 10.88
N ASP A 395 -9.98 -2.07 9.74
CA ASP A 395 -8.57 -2.03 9.30
C ASP A 395 -8.19 -0.67 8.72
N VAL A 396 -9.15 0.13 8.28
CA VAL A 396 -8.88 1.47 7.71
C VAL A 396 -8.17 2.33 8.76
N GLU A 397 -8.79 2.52 9.93
CA GLU A 397 -8.25 3.35 11.01
C GLU A 397 -7.02 2.73 11.69
N SER A 398 -7.02 1.41 11.86
CA SER A 398 -5.97 0.72 12.64
C SER A 398 -4.73 0.35 11.83
N LYS A 399 -4.81 0.29 10.50
CA LYS A 399 -3.72 -0.19 9.63
C LYS A 399 -3.44 0.75 8.45
N ILE A 400 -4.46 1.04 7.61
CA ILE A 400 -4.26 1.79 6.38
C ILE A 400 -3.81 3.24 6.66
N LEU A 401 -4.53 3.96 7.53
CA LEU A 401 -4.16 5.35 7.86
C LEU A 401 -2.78 5.46 8.52
N PRO A 402 -2.39 4.63 9.51
CA PRO A 402 -1.04 4.64 10.07
C PRO A 402 0.05 4.37 9.03
N TYR A 403 -0.17 3.43 8.12
CA TYR A 403 0.75 3.14 7.02
C TYR A 403 0.96 4.39 6.14
N PHE A 404 -0.13 5.01 5.63
CA PHE A 404 -0.01 6.18 4.75
C PHE A 404 0.51 7.44 5.46
N ARG A 405 0.27 7.61 6.77
CA ARG A 405 0.91 8.67 7.56
C ARG A 405 2.43 8.49 7.59
N SER A 406 2.90 7.26 7.72
CA SER A 406 4.33 6.95 7.69
C SER A 406 4.92 7.11 6.28
N VAL A 407 4.19 6.71 5.23
CA VAL A 407 4.58 6.99 3.84
C VAL A 407 4.75 8.49 3.63
N LYS A 408 3.77 9.31 4.08
CA LYS A 408 3.83 10.78 3.94
C LYS A 408 5.03 11.39 4.66
N THR A 409 5.30 10.93 5.88
CA THR A 409 6.44 11.41 6.66
C THR A 409 7.77 11.04 6.01
N ALA A 410 7.94 9.79 5.57
CA ALA A 410 9.21 9.30 5.04
C ALA A 410 9.49 9.78 3.61
N LEU A 411 8.45 9.92 2.78
CA LEU A 411 8.59 10.43 1.41
C LEU A 411 8.84 11.95 1.40
N GLY A 412 8.29 12.67 2.39
CA GLY A 412 8.38 14.12 2.48
C GLY A 412 7.89 14.82 1.20
N ASN A 413 8.68 15.75 0.69
CA ASN A 413 8.39 16.47 -0.56
C ASN A 413 9.09 15.88 -1.80
N ALA A 414 9.71 14.70 -1.67
CA ALA A 414 10.48 14.11 -2.78
C ALA A 414 9.59 13.74 -3.97
N TYR A 415 8.39 13.21 -3.69
CA TYR A 415 7.37 12.84 -4.67
C TYR A 415 5.98 13.07 -4.11
N LYS A 416 4.97 13.16 -4.99
CA LYS A 416 3.57 13.17 -4.59
C LYS A 416 3.12 11.74 -4.27
N ILE A 417 2.19 11.60 -3.34
CA ILE A 417 1.61 10.33 -2.96
C ILE A 417 0.33 10.11 -3.73
N GLY A 418 0.25 9.00 -4.45
CA GLY A 418 -0.96 8.43 -4.99
C GLY A 418 -1.38 7.21 -4.17
N ALA A 419 -2.67 6.92 -4.16
CA ALA A 419 -3.23 5.70 -3.61
C ALA A 419 -3.84 4.84 -4.70
N TYR A 420 -3.44 3.57 -4.82
CA TYR A 420 -4.18 2.58 -5.58
C TYR A 420 -5.03 1.74 -4.63
N GLY A 421 -6.30 1.57 -4.93
CA GLY A 421 -7.18 0.74 -4.13
C GLY A 421 -8.68 1.00 -4.34
N PRO A 422 -9.52 0.41 -3.47
CA PRO A 422 -10.97 0.61 -3.54
C PRO A 422 -11.39 2.07 -3.34
N ARG A 423 -12.54 2.43 -3.91
CA ARG A 423 -13.11 3.80 -3.88
C ARG A 423 -13.11 4.44 -2.49
N TYR A 424 -13.61 3.72 -1.48
CA TYR A 424 -13.68 4.22 -0.10
C TYR A 424 -12.29 4.52 0.48
N ILE A 425 -11.33 3.62 0.24
CA ILE A 425 -9.95 3.80 0.72
C ILE A 425 -9.32 5.03 0.07
N CYS A 426 -9.43 5.15 -1.24
CA CYS A 426 -8.93 6.31 -1.98
C CYS A 426 -9.57 7.62 -1.50
N THR A 427 -10.90 7.64 -1.32
CA THR A 427 -11.63 8.79 -0.79
C THR A 427 -11.15 9.16 0.61
N LYS A 428 -11.04 8.16 1.50
CA LYS A 428 -10.63 8.39 2.89
C LYS A 428 -9.21 8.92 3.00
N LEU A 429 -8.29 8.40 2.19
CA LEU A 429 -6.91 8.89 2.14
C LEU A 429 -6.81 10.32 1.60
N ALA A 430 -7.65 10.67 0.62
CA ALA A 430 -7.73 12.03 0.08
C ALA A 430 -8.30 13.02 1.11
N GLU A 431 -9.41 12.66 1.79
CA GLU A 431 -10.02 13.46 2.86
C GLU A 431 -9.05 13.74 4.03
N MET A 432 -8.17 12.79 4.33
CA MET A 432 -7.17 12.89 5.39
C MET A 432 -5.87 13.56 4.92
N ASP A 433 -5.82 14.06 3.68
CA ASP A 433 -4.62 14.64 3.06
C ASP A 433 -3.40 13.70 3.08
N LEU A 434 -3.66 12.40 2.91
CA LEU A 434 -2.63 11.35 2.85
C LEU A 434 -2.29 10.92 1.43
N CYS A 435 -3.10 11.29 0.43
CA CYS A 435 -2.77 11.17 -0.98
C CYS A 435 -3.31 12.36 -1.77
N THR A 436 -2.60 12.74 -2.82
CA THR A 436 -2.99 13.84 -3.73
C THR A 436 -3.74 13.33 -4.95
N SER A 437 -3.69 12.03 -5.23
CA SER A 437 -4.26 11.41 -6.42
C SER A 437 -4.68 9.97 -6.15
N SER A 438 -5.73 9.50 -6.81
CA SER A 438 -6.26 8.15 -6.65
C SER A 438 -6.24 7.38 -7.96
N PHE A 439 -5.78 6.13 -7.90
CA PHE A 439 -5.89 5.10 -8.92
C PHE A 439 -6.86 4.03 -8.41
N VAL A 440 -8.08 4.04 -8.92
CA VAL A 440 -9.18 3.24 -8.36
C VAL A 440 -9.22 1.86 -9.00
N CYS A 441 -9.32 0.81 -8.19
CA CYS A 441 -9.44 -0.58 -8.65
C CYS A 441 -10.91 -1.00 -8.83
N ASP A 442 -11.65 -0.35 -9.72
CA ASP A 442 -13.08 -0.61 -9.93
C ASP A 442 -13.37 -2.04 -10.43
N MET A 443 -12.43 -2.67 -11.13
CA MET A 443 -12.55 -4.07 -11.57
C MET A 443 -12.65 -5.06 -10.41
N SER A 444 -12.18 -4.71 -9.23
CA SER A 444 -12.22 -5.55 -8.03
C SER A 444 -13.64 -5.55 -7.41
N SER A 445 -14.61 -6.11 -8.13
CA SER A 445 -16.03 -6.14 -7.77
C SER A 445 -16.32 -6.89 -6.46
N GLY A 446 -15.41 -7.75 -6.02
CA GLY A 446 -15.49 -8.44 -4.74
C GLY A 446 -15.13 -7.57 -3.54
N PHE A 447 -14.51 -6.42 -3.72
CA PHE A 447 -14.08 -5.57 -2.61
C PHE A 447 -15.24 -4.77 -2.02
N THR A 448 -15.49 -4.96 -0.73
CA THR A 448 -16.58 -4.30 0.01
C THR A 448 -16.46 -2.77 -0.04
N CYS A 449 -15.24 -2.25 -0.01
CA CYS A 449 -14.94 -0.82 -0.06
C CYS A 449 -15.10 -0.17 -1.47
N ASN A 450 -15.45 -0.93 -2.51
CA ASN A 450 -15.86 -0.40 -3.82
C ASN A 450 -17.38 -0.23 -3.93
N ILE A 451 -18.12 -1.19 -3.37
CA ILE A 451 -19.55 -1.33 -3.59
C ILE A 451 -20.33 -0.13 -2.99
N GLY A 452 -21.10 0.59 -3.82
CA GLY A 452 -21.91 1.71 -3.40
C GLY A 452 -21.13 2.93 -2.90
N GLN A 453 -19.83 2.98 -3.15
CA GLN A 453 -18.99 4.12 -2.82
C GLN A 453 -18.85 5.06 -4.01
N LYS A 454 -18.77 6.36 -3.71
CA LYS A 454 -18.50 7.37 -4.73
C LYS A 454 -17.09 7.22 -5.27
N MET A 455 -16.87 7.58 -6.52
CA MET A 455 -15.55 7.79 -7.06
C MET A 455 -14.89 8.96 -6.30
N PRO A 456 -13.62 8.83 -5.85
CA PRO A 456 -12.93 9.92 -5.15
C PRO A 456 -12.78 11.16 -6.06
N GLU A 457 -12.89 12.35 -5.50
CA GLU A 457 -12.81 13.61 -6.26
C GLU A 457 -11.44 13.80 -6.97
N ASN A 458 -10.39 13.25 -6.38
CA ASN A 458 -9.02 13.31 -6.88
C ASN A 458 -8.62 12.12 -7.76
N TRP A 459 -9.59 11.34 -8.29
CA TRP A 459 -9.26 10.20 -9.13
C TRP A 459 -8.51 10.62 -10.41
N ALA A 460 -7.44 9.90 -10.70
CA ALA A 460 -6.62 10.08 -11.88
C ALA A 460 -6.80 8.91 -12.86
N TYR A 461 -6.90 7.70 -12.33
CA TYR A 461 -7.09 6.47 -13.10
C TYR A 461 -8.19 5.61 -12.49
N ASP A 462 -8.95 4.95 -13.38
CA ASP A 462 -9.98 3.95 -13.06
C ASP A 462 -9.61 2.65 -13.77
N GLN A 463 -9.18 1.65 -13.00
CA GLN A 463 -8.87 0.30 -13.50
C GLN A 463 -10.17 -0.52 -13.52
N PHE A 464 -10.63 -0.87 -14.72
CA PHE A 464 -11.97 -1.40 -14.88
C PHE A 464 -12.07 -2.80 -15.52
N ALA A 465 -11.01 -3.31 -16.13
CA ALA A 465 -11.01 -4.64 -16.73
C ALA A 465 -9.61 -5.22 -16.89
N GLU A 466 -9.44 -6.49 -16.53
CA GLU A 466 -8.25 -7.29 -16.81
C GLU A 466 -8.34 -7.93 -18.20
N ILE A 467 -7.26 -7.92 -18.95
CA ILE A 467 -7.10 -8.57 -20.24
C ILE A 467 -6.01 -9.64 -20.11
N SER A 468 -6.41 -10.89 -20.11
CA SER A 468 -5.47 -12.01 -20.06
C SER A 468 -4.64 -12.12 -21.35
N VAL A 469 -3.47 -12.75 -21.26
CA VAL A 469 -2.59 -13.00 -22.43
C VAL A 469 -3.34 -13.60 -23.63
N ALA A 470 -4.28 -14.52 -23.40
CA ALA A 470 -5.07 -15.16 -24.45
C ALA A 470 -6.03 -14.20 -25.18
N ASN A 471 -6.44 -13.10 -24.52
CA ASN A 471 -7.36 -12.10 -25.08
C ASN A 471 -6.65 -10.77 -25.40
N SER A 472 -5.34 -10.71 -25.16
CA SER A 472 -4.54 -9.51 -25.39
C SER A 472 -4.29 -9.27 -26.86
N THR A 473 -4.34 -8.01 -27.26
CA THR A 473 -3.89 -7.54 -28.56
C THR A 473 -2.38 -7.25 -28.59
N PHE A 474 -1.72 -7.34 -27.43
CA PHE A 474 -0.30 -7.11 -27.25
C PHE A 474 0.41 -8.46 -27.03
N SER A 475 1.45 -8.71 -27.82
CA SER A 475 2.11 -10.02 -27.88
C SER A 475 2.66 -10.45 -26.51
N GLY A 476 2.17 -11.59 -25.98
CA GLY A 476 2.66 -12.20 -24.74
C GLY A 476 2.39 -11.39 -23.45
N MET A 477 1.56 -10.36 -23.49
CA MET A 477 1.32 -9.44 -22.39
C MET A 477 -0.13 -9.49 -21.88
N ASP A 478 -0.33 -9.72 -20.61
CA ASP A 478 -1.54 -9.39 -19.87
C ASP A 478 -1.46 -7.94 -19.37
N TYR A 479 -2.61 -7.31 -19.26
CA TYR A 479 -2.68 -5.92 -18.80
C TYR A 479 -4.07 -5.57 -18.29
N ASP A 480 -4.13 -4.55 -17.45
CA ASP A 480 -5.37 -3.99 -16.94
C ASP A 480 -5.73 -2.70 -17.69
N LYS A 481 -6.98 -2.65 -18.18
CA LYS A 481 -7.51 -1.47 -18.88
C LYS A 481 -7.90 -0.40 -17.88
N CYS A 482 -7.41 0.81 -18.13
CA CYS A 482 -7.69 1.97 -17.30
C CYS A 482 -8.28 3.13 -18.12
N ILE A 483 -9.10 3.95 -17.47
CA ILE A 483 -9.49 5.27 -17.97
C ILE A 483 -8.63 6.30 -17.24
N ALA A 484 -7.96 7.16 -18.00
CA ALA A 484 -7.29 8.33 -17.46
C ALA A 484 -8.25 9.51 -17.41
N SER A 485 -8.37 10.15 -16.23
CA SER A 485 -9.15 11.37 -16.06
C SER A 485 -8.37 12.61 -16.52
N PRO A 486 -9.03 13.78 -16.61
CA PRO A 486 -8.31 15.04 -16.75
C PRO A 486 -7.28 15.35 -15.65
N ARG A 487 -7.37 14.64 -14.49
CA ARG A 487 -6.46 14.76 -13.33
C ARG A 487 -5.31 13.75 -13.38
N LYS A 488 -5.12 13.08 -14.50
CA LYS A 488 -4.06 12.08 -14.68
C LYS A 488 -2.68 12.65 -14.32
N THR A 489 -1.83 11.80 -13.78
CA THR A 489 -0.54 12.18 -13.20
C THR A 489 0.67 11.52 -13.86
N ALA A 490 0.47 10.81 -14.97
CA ALA A 490 1.56 10.21 -15.70
C ALA A 490 2.56 11.28 -16.15
N THR A 491 3.83 10.99 -15.97
CA THR A 491 4.91 11.87 -16.42
C THR A 491 5.05 11.77 -17.94
N ALA A 492 4.90 12.90 -18.62
CA ALA A 492 5.08 13.00 -20.05
C ALA A 492 6.57 12.86 -20.43
N PRO A 493 6.91 12.34 -21.62
CA PRO A 493 8.29 12.14 -22.06
C PRO A 493 9.20 13.35 -21.87
N GLU A 494 8.71 14.55 -22.16
CA GLU A 494 9.45 15.81 -22.04
C GLU A 494 9.78 16.24 -20.62
N ASN A 495 9.09 15.67 -19.62
CA ASN A 495 9.32 16.00 -18.20
C ASN A 495 10.36 15.09 -17.54
N TYR A 496 10.71 13.99 -18.19
CA TYR A 496 11.89 13.23 -17.76
C TYR A 496 13.13 14.08 -18.02
N ILE A 497 14.08 14.00 -17.12
CA ILE A 497 15.38 14.60 -17.37
C ILE A 497 15.93 13.86 -18.59
N PRO A 498 16.12 14.53 -19.75
CA PRO A 498 16.60 13.86 -20.93
C PRO A 498 17.90 13.15 -20.60
N ILE A 499 17.99 11.87 -20.91
CA ILE A 499 19.24 11.13 -20.92
C ILE A 499 19.71 11.11 -22.38
N PRO A 500 20.38 12.15 -22.88
CA PRO A 500 20.97 12.12 -24.21
C PRO A 500 22.24 11.29 -24.09
N GLY A 501 22.29 10.12 -24.71
CA GLY A 501 23.39 9.20 -24.59
C GLY A 501 24.01 9.22 -23.20
N TYR A 502 24.12 8.15 -22.53
CA TYR A 502 24.27 8.05 -21.09
C TYR A 502 25.26 9.08 -20.49
N ASP A 503 24.72 10.12 -19.84
CA ASP A 503 25.53 11.18 -19.26
C ASP A 503 26.07 10.77 -17.89
N ASN A 504 27.30 10.24 -17.88
CA ASN A 504 28.00 9.80 -16.67
C ASN A 504 28.25 10.96 -15.66
N SER A 505 28.13 12.22 -16.04
CA SER A 505 28.34 13.36 -15.14
C SER A 505 27.23 13.56 -14.12
N ARG A 506 26.11 12.87 -14.28
CA ARG A 506 24.93 12.95 -13.40
C ARG A 506 25.16 12.49 -11.98
N TYR A 507 26.06 11.52 -11.82
CA TYR A 507 26.27 10.89 -10.54
C TYR A 507 27.72 11.02 -10.11
N THR A 508 27.91 11.40 -8.87
CA THR A 508 29.22 11.26 -8.21
C THR A 508 29.51 9.78 -7.96
N TYR A 509 30.76 9.44 -7.69
CA TYR A 509 31.15 8.08 -7.36
C TYR A 509 30.35 7.53 -6.16
N ASP A 510 30.18 8.34 -5.12
CA ASP A 510 29.45 7.97 -3.90
C ASP A 510 27.95 7.78 -4.15
N GLN A 511 27.35 8.55 -5.05
CA GLN A 511 25.95 8.37 -5.46
C GLN A 511 25.74 7.03 -6.16
N VAL A 512 26.61 6.65 -7.09
CA VAL A 512 26.52 5.31 -7.73
C VAL A 512 26.79 4.21 -6.71
N LEU A 513 27.76 4.41 -5.82
CA LEU A 513 28.05 3.47 -4.73
C LEU A 513 26.87 3.32 -3.77
N SER A 514 26.07 4.38 -3.55
CA SER A 514 24.82 4.32 -2.77
C SER A 514 23.67 3.61 -3.51
N GLY A 515 23.77 3.45 -4.83
CA GLY A 515 22.77 2.79 -5.68
C GLY A 515 22.02 3.72 -6.60
N MET A 516 22.43 4.98 -6.71
CA MET A 516 21.86 5.96 -7.65
C MET A 516 22.55 5.82 -9.02
N GLY A 517 21.94 5.08 -9.94
CA GLY A 517 22.45 4.95 -11.30
C GLY A 517 23.72 4.07 -11.44
N TYR A 518 24.45 4.30 -12.49
CA TYR A 518 25.66 3.55 -12.85
C TYR A 518 26.49 4.37 -13.84
N TYR A 519 27.72 3.94 -14.17
CA TYR A 519 28.51 4.46 -15.27
C TYR A 519 28.54 3.45 -16.41
N GLN A 520 28.50 3.92 -17.67
CA GLN A 520 28.62 3.07 -18.85
C GLN A 520 29.23 3.84 -20.02
N PHE A 521 29.51 3.14 -21.12
CA PHE A 521 30.00 3.74 -22.36
C PHE A 521 29.17 4.94 -22.79
N ASP A 522 29.86 6.08 -23.00
CA ASP A 522 29.30 7.31 -23.54
C ASP A 522 29.98 7.68 -24.85
N SER A 523 29.25 7.55 -25.96
CA SER A 523 29.76 7.89 -27.28
C SER A 523 30.15 9.36 -27.46
N GLN A 524 29.59 10.25 -26.61
CA GLN A 524 29.93 11.67 -26.61
C GLN A 524 31.16 12.00 -25.76
N LEU A 525 31.70 11.02 -25.03
CA LEU A 525 32.90 11.13 -24.20
C LEU A 525 32.85 12.33 -23.23
N ARG A 526 31.70 12.56 -22.60
CA ARG A 526 31.53 13.63 -21.61
C ARG A 526 32.32 13.32 -20.34
N TYR A 527 32.86 14.34 -19.74
CA TYR A 527 33.61 14.24 -18.49
C TYR A 527 32.67 13.96 -17.31
N SER A 528 33.10 13.04 -16.44
CA SER A 528 32.49 12.75 -15.14
C SER A 528 33.58 12.52 -14.09
N ALA A 529 33.56 13.31 -13.02
CA ALA A 529 34.48 13.14 -11.87
C ALA A 529 34.32 11.75 -11.23
N GLY A 530 33.12 11.17 -11.23
CA GLY A 530 32.89 9.81 -10.75
C GLY A 530 33.54 8.74 -11.63
N VAL A 531 33.53 8.91 -12.96
CA VAL A 531 34.24 8.03 -13.91
C VAL A 531 35.76 8.15 -13.72
N GLU A 532 36.27 9.36 -13.54
CA GLU A 532 37.72 9.58 -13.28
C GLU A 532 38.14 8.86 -11.98
N THR A 533 37.33 8.97 -10.93
CA THR A 533 37.56 8.23 -9.67
C THR A 533 37.58 6.71 -9.90
N MET A 534 36.61 6.19 -10.67
CA MET A 534 36.54 4.77 -11.01
C MET A 534 37.77 4.30 -11.82
N GLN A 535 38.14 5.06 -12.86
CA GLN A 535 39.33 4.76 -13.67
C GLN A 535 40.63 4.75 -12.83
N THR A 536 40.75 5.73 -11.94
CA THR A 536 41.89 5.79 -10.99
C THR A 536 41.96 4.54 -10.10
N LYS A 537 40.80 4.10 -9.60
CA LYS A 537 40.69 2.91 -8.75
C LYS A 537 40.99 1.62 -9.52
N LEU A 538 40.46 1.47 -10.76
CA LEU A 538 40.76 0.32 -11.62
C LEU A 538 42.26 0.24 -11.93
N ASN A 539 42.89 1.36 -12.31
CA ASN A 539 44.33 1.40 -12.56
C ASN A 539 45.15 1.01 -11.31
N LYS A 540 44.74 1.43 -10.12
CA LYS A 540 45.41 1.12 -8.85
C LYS A 540 45.47 -0.38 -8.56
N ILE A 541 44.49 -1.15 -9.02
CA ILE A 541 44.41 -2.61 -8.83
C ILE A 541 44.84 -3.40 -10.07
N GLY A 542 45.47 -2.74 -11.05
CA GLY A 542 46.09 -3.36 -12.19
C GLY A 542 45.25 -3.49 -13.45
N TYR A 543 44.01 -2.96 -13.46
CA TYR A 543 43.17 -2.90 -14.66
C TYR A 543 43.45 -1.61 -15.43
N ASN A 544 44.09 -1.71 -16.56
CA ASN A 544 44.52 -0.55 -17.32
C ASN A 544 43.40 0.12 -18.09
N CYS A 545 42.85 1.21 -17.56
CA CYS A 545 41.86 2.08 -18.23
C CYS A 545 42.49 3.15 -19.12
N GLY A 546 43.78 3.21 -19.26
CA GLY A 546 44.52 4.36 -19.79
C GLY A 546 44.61 5.50 -18.74
N THR A 547 44.82 6.72 -19.21
CA THR A 547 44.83 7.88 -18.29
C THR A 547 43.44 8.12 -17.72
N PRO A 548 43.26 8.27 -16.38
CA PRO A 548 42.00 8.66 -15.82
C PRO A 548 41.60 10.05 -16.30
N ASP A 549 40.72 10.10 -17.29
CA ASP A 549 40.31 11.32 -18.00
C ASP A 549 38.83 11.67 -17.74
N GLY A 550 38.16 10.87 -16.88
CA GLY A 550 36.76 11.04 -16.56
C GLY A 550 35.78 10.72 -17.71
N LYS A 551 36.26 10.13 -18.80
CA LYS A 551 35.45 9.79 -19.96
C LYS A 551 35.25 8.29 -20.05
N PHE A 552 34.02 7.84 -20.06
CA PHE A 552 33.72 6.42 -20.19
C PHE A 552 33.78 6.00 -21.67
N SER A 553 34.99 5.78 -22.15
CA SER A 553 35.30 5.37 -23.54
C SER A 553 35.08 3.87 -23.75
N SER A 554 35.21 3.39 -25.00
CA SER A 554 35.22 1.95 -25.31
C SER A 554 36.34 1.21 -24.59
N GLY A 555 37.49 1.85 -24.36
CA GLY A 555 38.59 1.28 -23.57
C GLY A 555 38.18 1.09 -22.08
N THR A 556 37.50 2.08 -21.50
CA THR A 556 36.96 1.98 -20.13
C THR A 556 35.88 0.89 -20.05
N ASP A 557 34.98 0.76 -21.04
CA ASP A 557 33.97 -0.31 -21.10
C ASP A 557 34.60 -1.71 -21.11
N ILE A 558 35.62 -1.91 -21.94
CA ILE A 558 36.35 -3.17 -22.00
C ILE A 558 36.99 -3.50 -20.64
N THR A 559 37.57 -2.49 -19.99
CA THR A 559 38.22 -2.66 -18.70
C THR A 559 37.20 -3.01 -17.61
N VAL A 560 36.04 -2.33 -17.58
CA VAL A 560 34.95 -2.65 -16.64
C VAL A 560 34.43 -4.07 -16.86
N ARG A 561 34.21 -4.49 -18.11
CA ARG A 561 33.79 -5.87 -18.42
C ARG A 561 34.83 -6.91 -18.01
N THR A 562 36.10 -6.60 -18.19
CA THR A 562 37.19 -7.47 -17.74
C THR A 562 37.18 -7.62 -16.21
N PHE A 563 37.06 -6.49 -15.50
CA PHE A 563 36.94 -6.48 -14.04
C PHE A 563 35.72 -7.28 -13.56
N GLN A 564 34.53 -7.04 -14.18
CA GLN A 564 33.30 -7.78 -13.87
C GLN A 564 33.49 -9.29 -14.04
N LYS A 565 34.10 -9.71 -15.15
CA LYS A 565 34.37 -11.13 -15.43
C LYS A 565 35.24 -11.78 -14.39
N GLU A 566 36.36 -11.15 -14.01
CA GLU A 566 37.34 -11.68 -13.07
C GLU A 566 36.84 -11.67 -11.63
N ASN A 567 35.84 -10.84 -11.30
CA ASN A 567 35.23 -10.76 -9.99
C ASN A 567 33.85 -11.44 -9.93
N ASN A 568 33.50 -12.30 -10.89
CA ASN A 568 32.22 -13.05 -10.95
C ASN A 568 30.97 -12.17 -10.89
N LEU A 569 31.02 -10.96 -11.48
CA LEU A 569 29.90 -10.04 -11.58
C LEU A 569 29.17 -10.24 -12.95
N THR A 570 28.00 -9.61 -13.08
CA THR A 570 27.31 -9.54 -14.38
C THR A 570 28.16 -8.76 -15.39
N ILE A 571 28.49 -9.36 -16.52
CA ILE A 571 29.35 -8.75 -17.56
C ILE A 571 28.50 -7.92 -18.51
N ASP A 572 28.06 -6.75 -18.09
CA ASP A 572 27.19 -5.84 -18.87
C ASP A 572 27.87 -4.52 -19.25
N GLY A 573 29.07 -4.26 -18.73
CA GLY A 573 29.80 -3.01 -18.94
C GLY A 573 29.27 -1.83 -18.14
N LYS A 574 28.31 -2.05 -17.25
CA LYS A 574 27.75 -1.02 -16.36
C LYS A 574 28.51 -1.04 -15.04
N ALA A 575 29.20 0.03 -14.74
CA ALA A 575 29.79 0.21 -13.42
C ALA A 575 28.72 0.69 -12.44
N ASP A 576 27.85 -0.24 -12.02
CA ASP A 576 26.79 -0.07 -11.05
C ASP A 576 27.30 -0.19 -9.61
N LYS A 577 26.39 -0.06 -8.64
CA LYS A 577 26.66 -0.25 -7.21
C LYS A 577 27.45 -1.52 -6.91
N LYS A 578 27.07 -2.66 -7.51
CA LYS A 578 27.75 -3.94 -7.26
C LYS A 578 29.18 -3.93 -7.79
N THR A 579 29.35 -3.37 -8.98
CA THR A 579 30.68 -3.24 -9.61
C THR A 579 31.57 -2.30 -8.80
N LEU A 580 31.06 -1.15 -8.33
CA LEU A 580 31.86 -0.21 -7.54
C LEU A 580 32.20 -0.74 -6.13
N ILE A 581 31.28 -1.47 -5.49
CA ILE A 581 31.57 -2.16 -4.23
C ILE A 581 32.69 -3.17 -4.39
N ALA A 582 32.65 -3.98 -5.46
CA ALA A 582 33.71 -4.94 -5.74
C ALA A 582 35.05 -4.25 -6.01
N LEU A 583 35.02 -3.12 -6.73
CA LEU A 583 36.20 -2.33 -7.02
C LEU A 583 36.84 -1.78 -5.72
N ASP A 584 36.02 -1.23 -4.83
CA ASP A 584 36.50 -0.71 -3.55
C ASP A 584 37.04 -1.82 -2.64
N ALA A 585 36.35 -2.97 -2.61
CA ALA A 585 36.85 -4.14 -1.89
C ALA A 585 38.23 -4.61 -2.40
N ALA A 586 38.41 -4.64 -3.72
CA ALA A 586 39.68 -5.05 -4.33
C ALA A 586 40.87 -4.10 -4.00
N ILE A 587 40.59 -2.79 -3.88
CA ILE A 587 41.59 -1.77 -3.54
C ILE A 587 42.18 -2.00 -2.12
N TYR A 588 41.31 -2.42 -1.19
CA TYR A 588 41.71 -2.61 0.22
C TYR A 588 42.06 -4.03 0.58
N ASN A 589 42.26 -4.93 -0.40
CA ASN A 589 42.49 -6.36 -0.20
C ASN A 589 41.42 -7.05 0.67
N VAL A 590 40.20 -6.55 0.65
CA VAL A 590 39.08 -7.16 1.33
C VAL A 590 38.55 -8.31 0.48
N ASN A 591 38.69 -9.53 0.98
CA ASN A 591 38.17 -10.71 0.30
C ASN A 591 36.62 -10.63 0.24
N PHE A 592 36.03 -10.86 -0.93
CA PHE A 592 34.56 -10.84 -1.13
C PHE A 592 33.80 -11.81 -0.22
N ASP A 593 34.46 -12.94 0.13
CA ASP A 593 33.90 -13.93 1.06
C ASP A 593 33.87 -13.41 2.52
N ASP A 594 34.70 -12.43 2.89
CA ASP A 594 34.69 -11.79 4.19
C ASP A 594 33.61 -10.67 4.28
N ILE A 595 33.20 -10.09 3.16
CA ILE A 595 32.14 -9.06 3.09
C ILE A 595 30.73 -9.67 3.27
N ASN A 596 30.56 -10.95 3.02
CA ASN A 596 29.34 -11.71 3.29
C ASN A 596 29.21 -12.17 4.75
N LYS A 597 30.23 -12.01 5.57
CA LYS A 597 30.14 -12.19 7.02
C LYS A 597 29.36 -11.02 7.59
N ARG A 598 28.34 -11.33 8.39
CA ARG A 598 27.66 -10.35 9.25
C ARG A 598 28.71 -9.65 10.10
N PHE A 599 28.46 -8.40 10.48
CA PHE A 599 29.25 -7.76 11.52
C PHE A 599 29.46 -8.73 12.68
N ASP A 600 30.67 -8.72 13.26
CA ASP A 600 30.85 -9.43 14.51
C ASP A 600 29.86 -8.84 15.57
N PRO A 601 29.59 -9.56 16.66
CA PRO A 601 28.62 -9.12 17.64
C PRO A 601 28.86 -7.71 18.18
N ASN A 602 30.14 -7.31 18.37
CA ASN A 602 30.46 -5.97 18.87
C ASN A 602 30.23 -4.88 17.83
N GLN A 603 30.60 -5.15 16.58
CA GLN A 603 30.34 -4.25 15.45
C GLN A 603 28.85 -4.04 15.22
N GLN A 604 28.05 -5.11 15.35
CA GLN A 604 26.60 -5.05 15.18
C GLN A 604 25.97 -4.14 16.26
N VAL A 605 26.38 -4.27 17.51
CA VAL A 605 25.87 -3.43 18.62
C VAL A 605 26.18 -1.96 18.38
N VAL A 606 27.42 -1.62 17.97
CA VAL A 606 27.79 -0.23 17.68
C VAL A 606 27.02 0.31 16.48
N TYR A 607 26.89 -0.48 15.42
CA TYR A 607 26.10 -0.10 14.24
C TYR A 607 24.64 0.22 14.59
N GLU A 608 23.97 -0.67 15.31
CA GLU A 608 22.57 -0.49 15.72
C GLU A 608 22.39 0.73 16.63
N CYS A 609 23.33 0.95 17.54
CA CYS A 609 23.33 2.09 18.43
C CYS A 609 23.39 3.43 17.65
N LEU A 610 24.31 3.55 16.70
CA LEU A 610 24.47 4.73 15.86
C LEU A 610 23.28 4.94 14.90
N LEU A 611 22.77 3.86 14.33
CA LEU A 611 21.60 3.91 13.44
C LEU A 611 20.37 4.42 14.19
N ASN A 612 20.12 3.90 15.39
CA ASN A 612 18.99 4.33 16.23
C ASN A 612 19.13 5.78 16.71
N ALA A 613 20.36 6.28 16.82
CA ALA A 613 20.64 7.68 17.12
C ALA A 613 20.49 8.63 15.91
N GLY A 614 20.11 8.11 14.73
CA GLY A 614 19.80 8.90 13.54
C GLY A 614 21.00 9.28 12.68
N PHE A 615 22.15 8.60 12.82
CA PHE A 615 23.28 8.81 11.92
C PHE A 615 23.06 8.14 10.56
N GLY A 616 23.43 8.83 9.47
CA GLY A 616 23.40 8.27 8.12
C GLY A 616 24.56 7.26 7.91
N LYS A 617 24.43 6.37 6.91
CA LYS A 617 25.41 5.30 6.62
C LYS A 617 26.85 5.82 6.43
N ILE A 618 27.02 7.00 5.82
CA ILE A 618 28.32 7.65 5.64
C ILE A 618 28.98 7.97 7.00
N ALA A 619 28.23 8.58 7.89
CA ALA A 619 28.70 8.94 9.23
C ALA A 619 29.01 7.69 10.07
N ILE A 620 28.11 6.70 10.04
CA ILE A 620 28.32 5.42 10.75
C ILE A 620 29.60 4.73 10.28
N ALA A 621 29.83 4.65 8.97
CA ALA A 621 31.03 4.06 8.41
C ALA A 621 32.30 4.81 8.85
N GLY A 622 32.27 6.13 8.90
CA GLY A 622 33.37 6.94 9.39
C GLY A 622 33.70 6.68 10.87
N ILE A 623 32.68 6.64 11.71
CA ILE A 623 32.81 6.33 13.15
C ILE A 623 33.34 4.90 13.34
N MET A 624 32.73 3.91 12.69
CA MET A 624 33.14 2.51 12.81
C MET A 624 34.59 2.26 12.32
N GLY A 625 34.98 3.00 11.25
CA GLY A 625 36.36 2.93 10.76
C GLY A 625 37.40 3.42 11.78
N ASN A 626 37.10 4.45 12.53
CA ASN A 626 37.94 4.93 13.63
C ASN A 626 37.99 3.94 14.79
N ILE A 627 36.83 3.46 15.27
CA ILE A 627 36.76 2.47 16.34
C ILE A 627 37.56 1.20 15.98
N HIS A 628 37.52 0.78 14.71
CA HIS A 628 38.30 -0.34 14.24
C HIS A 628 39.81 -0.07 14.35
N ALA A 629 40.25 1.09 13.91
CA ALA A 629 41.66 1.49 13.99
C ALA A 629 42.13 1.59 15.44
N GLU A 630 41.30 2.11 16.36
CA GLU A 630 41.64 2.28 17.77
C GLU A 630 41.75 0.94 18.54
N SER A 631 40.81 0.03 18.34
CA SER A 631 40.67 -1.12 19.22
C SER A 631 40.23 -2.42 18.52
N SER A 632 39.88 -2.35 17.23
CA SER A 632 39.17 -3.42 16.51
C SER A 632 37.90 -3.90 17.26
N PHE A 633 37.16 -2.95 17.88
CA PHE A 633 35.98 -3.20 18.72
C PHE A 633 36.25 -4.06 19.98
N ASN A 634 37.45 -4.09 20.45
CA ASN A 634 37.80 -4.79 21.69
C ASN A 634 37.52 -3.90 22.91
N THR A 635 36.47 -4.20 23.64
CA THR A 635 36.01 -3.44 24.80
C THR A 635 36.94 -3.48 26.02
N LYS A 636 37.88 -4.43 26.04
CA LYS A 636 38.85 -4.62 27.10
C LYS A 636 40.25 -4.12 26.73
N TRP A 637 40.37 -3.49 25.56
CA TRP A 637 41.65 -2.97 25.11
C TRP A 637 42.14 -1.87 26.07
N SER A 638 43.38 -1.99 26.47
CA SER A 638 44.08 -0.97 27.25
C SER A 638 45.32 -0.57 26.48
N GLY A 639 45.39 0.68 26.04
CA GLY A 639 46.49 1.22 25.27
C GLY A 639 47.51 1.95 26.14
N ASP A 640 48.40 2.67 25.47
CA ASP A 640 49.38 3.52 26.11
C ASP A 640 48.73 4.60 26.98
N GLN A 641 49.37 5.00 28.08
CA GLN A 641 48.92 6.01 29.04
C GLN A 641 47.60 5.67 29.78
N GLY A 642 47.15 4.39 29.77
CA GLY A 642 45.96 3.95 30.51
C GLY A 642 44.65 4.22 29.77
N SER A 643 44.68 4.40 28.46
CA SER A 643 43.44 4.47 27.63
C SER A 643 42.70 3.15 27.66
N VAL A 644 41.36 3.22 27.60
CA VAL A 644 40.47 2.05 27.72
C VAL A 644 39.35 2.05 26.69
N GLY A 645 38.89 0.86 26.33
CA GLY A 645 37.68 0.63 25.55
C GLY A 645 37.80 0.84 24.05
N ILE A 646 36.67 0.82 23.36
CA ILE A 646 36.63 0.83 21.88
C ILE A 646 37.11 2.15 21.24
N CYS A 647 36.99 3.27 21.93
CA CYS A 647 37.53 4.56 21.49
C CYS A 647 38.77 5.02 22.25
N GLN A 648 39.42 4.12 22.98
CA GLN A 648 40.66 4.41 23.73
C GLN A 648 40.57 5.66 24.61
N TRP A 649 39.51 5.77 25.43
CA TRP A 649 39.30 6.92 26.32
C TRP A 649 40.38 7.07 27.36
N LEU A 650 40.98 8.24 27.42
CA LEU A 650 41.92 8.66 28.47
C LEU A 650 41.17 9.40 29.59
N PRO A 651 41.70 9.44 30.85
CA PRO A 651 41.16 10.30 31.88
C PRO A 651 41.10 11.79 31.45
N PRO A 652 40.02 12.53 31.79
CA PRO A 652 38.89 12.11 32.63
C PRO A 652 37.75 11.36 31.90
N ARG A 653 37.84 11.17 30.58
CA ARG A 653 36.75 10.50 29.79
C ARG A 653 36.59 9.01 30.16
N SER A 654 37.71 8.31 30.46
CA SER A 654 37.61 6.94 30.96
C SER A 654 36.95 6.83 32.35
N ASP A 655 37.10 7.86 33.19
CA ASP A 655 36.46 7.93 34.49
C ASP A 655 34.95 8.20 34.33
N ASN A 656 34.59 9.03 33.34
CA ASN A 656 33.21 9.29 32.95
C ASN A 656 32.54 8.02 32.39
N LEU A 657 33.24 7.22 31.58
CA LEU A 657 32.73 5.94 31.12
C LEU A 657 32.43 4.99 32.28
N GLU A 658 33.29 4.94 33.29
CA GLU A 658 33.08 4.12 34.49
C GLU A 658 31.87 4.63 35.30
N ALA A 659 31.76 5.94 35.48
CA ALA A 659 30.62 6.58 36.15
C ALA A 659 29.31 6.35 35.41
N TYR A 660 29.32 6.47 34.07
CA TYR A 660 28.16 6.16 33.21
C TYR A 660 27.74 4.69 33.34
N ALA A 661 28.68 3.77 33.23
CA ALA A 661 28.42 2.35 33.39
C ALA A 661 27.77 2.03 34.77
N ASN A 662 28.26 2.63 35.83
CA ASN A 662 27.71 2.47 37.17
C ASN A 662 26.29 3.06 37.27
N SER A 663 26.01 4.19 36.63
CA SER A 663 24.68 4.84 36.63
C SER A 663 23.60 3.98 35.99
N VAL A 664 23.95 3.16 34.99
CA VAL A 664 23.03 2.25 34.30
C VAL A 664 23.14 0.80 34.81
N SER A 665 23.83 0.57 35.93
CA SER A 665 24.04 -0.74 36.55
C SER A 665 24.70 -1.77 35.64
N GLY A 666 25.63 -1.30 34.79
CA GLY A 666 26.35 -2.09 33.80
C GLY A 666 27.87 -2.12 34.03
N SER A 667 28.62 -2.68 33.10
CA SER A 667 30.08 -2.75 33.13
C SER A 667 30.71 -1.88 32.05
N LYS A 668 31.77 -1.13 32.40
CA LYS A 668 32.56 -0.36 31.43
C LYS A 668 33.18 -1.20 30.31
N THR A 669 33.20 -2.51 30.45
CA THR A 669 33.70 -3.46 29.43
C THR A 669 32.56 -4.05 28.57
N ASP A 670 31.30 -3.60 28.75
CA ASP A 670 30.15 -3.98 27.93
C ASP A 670 30.11 -3.12 26.67
N ILE A 671 30.04 -3.77 25.51
CA ILE A 671 30.01 -3.09 24.21
C ILE A 671 28.78 -2.17 24.05
N ALA A 672 27.61 -2.57 24.57
CA ALA A 672 26.43 -1.74 24.49
C ALA A 672 26.56 -0.47 25.36
N ILE A 673 27.22 -0.57 26.50
CA ILE A 673 27.51 0.57 27.38
C ILE A 673 28.53 1.50 26.73
N GLN A 674 29.59 0.97 26.12
CA GLN A 674 30.59 1.77 25.43
C GLN A 674 29.99 2.47 24.19
N ALA A 675 29.16 1.79 23.42
CA ALA A 675 28.45 2.37 22.28
C ALA A 675 27.46 3.48 22.72
N ALA A 676 26.71 3.26 23.79
CA ALA A 676 25.81 4.24 24.36
C ALA A 676 26.57 5.45 24.94
N PHE A 677 27.73 5.24 25.53
CA PHE A 677 28.58 6.33 26.07
C PHE A 677 29.13 7.26 24.98
N ILE A 678 29.45 6.72 23.79
CA ILE A 678 29.78 7.56 22.62
C ILE A 678 28.66 8.55 22.33
N LEU A 679 27.40 8.10 22.37
CA LEU A 679 26.24 8.96 22.14
C LEU A 679 26.01 9.97 23.27
N GLU A 680 26.23 9.56 24.53
CA GLU A 680 26.09 10.42 25.69
C GLU A 680 27.09 11.59 25.65
N GLU A 681 28.34 11.35 25.31
CA GLU A 681 29.36 12.40 25.12
C GLU A 681 28.97 13.37 23.98
N GLY A 682 28.35 12.89 22.92
CA GLY A 682 27.96 13.66 21.74
C GLY A 682 26.58 14.34 21.84
N THR A 683 25.91 14.29 23.00
CA THR A 683 24.57 14.86 23.18
C THR A 683 24.63 16.12 24.03
N SER A 684 24.12 17.25 23.49
CA SER A 684 24.17 18.60 24.11
C SER A 684 23.36 18.76 25.41
N SER A 685 22.75 17.71 25.91
CA SER A 685 21.99 17.69 27.18
C SER A 685 22.34 16.45 28.04
N GLY A 686 23.39 15.75 27.70
CA GLY A 686 23.84 14.54 28.41
C GLY A 686 24.57 14.91 29.71
N THR A 687 24.52 14.01 30.69
CA THR A 687 25.22 14.20 31.98
C THR A 687 26.74 14.20 31.79
N TYR A 688 27.23 13.53 30.76
CA TYR A 688 28.64 13.39 30.44
C TYR A 688 29.00 14.12 29.13
N GLU A 689 28.26 15.17 28.79
CA GLU A 689 28.46 15.99 27.60
C GLU A 689 29.93 16.42 27.44
N ASP A 690 30.46 16.18 26.26
CA ASP A 690 31.74 16.69 25.82
C ASP A 690 31.56 17.64 24.65
N SER A 691 31.94 18.90 24.80
CA SER A 691 31.68 19.96 23.81
C SER A 691 32.27 19.68 22.41
N GLN A 692 33.36 18.92 22.36
CA GLN A 692 34.00 18.54 21.09
C GLN A 692 33.28 17.34 20.45
N ALA A 693 32.86 16.37 21.25
CA ALA A 693 32.02 15.26 20.79
C ALA A 693 30.67 15.77 20.25
N VAL A 694 30.05 16.74 20.96
CA VAL A 694 28.80 17.41 20.49
C VAL A 694 29.03 18.10 19.16
N THR A 695 30.13 18.83 19.02
CA THR A 695 30.49 19.50 17.75
C THR A 695 30.69 18.48 16.64
N CYS A 696 31.43 17.40 16.90
CA CYS A 696 31.64 16.30 15.96
C CYS A 696 30.31 15.71 15.49
N PHE A 697 29.41 15.42 16.41
CA PHE A 697 28.14 14.77 16.09
C PHE A 697 27.20 15.67 15.28
N ASN A 698 27.20 16.98 15.55
CA ASN A 698 26.45 17.93 14.75
C ASN A 698 26.95 17.96 13.30
N PHE A 699 28.26 17.91 13.07
CA PHE A 699 28.82 17.78 11.72
C PHE A 699 28.50 16.45 11.06
N LEU A 700 28.57 15.34 11.80
CA LEU A 700 28.30 14.01 11.27
C LEU A 700 26.82 13.76 10.95
N LYS A 701 25.92 14.48 11.60
CA LYS A 701 24.47 14.42 11.32
C LYS A 701 24.04 15.38 10.19
N ASP A 702 24.85 16.37 9.86
CA ASP A 702 24.57 17.30 8.77
C ASP A 702 24.93 16.65 7.42
N THR A 703 23.88 16.20 6.71
CA THR A 703 24.01 15.52 5.40
C THR A 703 24.55 16.42 4.30
N ASP A 704 24.42 17.73 4.41
CA ASP A 704 24.94 18.68 3.42
C ASP A 704 26.45 18.89 3.62
N THR A 705 26.93 18.75 4.84
CA THR A 705 28.36 18.84 5.20
C THR A 705 29.08 17.52 4.99
N ILE A 706 28.47 16.39 5.37
CA ILE A 706 29.07 15.05 5.27
C ILE A 706 28.62 14.33 4.00
N ASN A 707 29.41 14.48 2.96
CA ASN A 707 29.13 13.92 1.63
C ASN A 707 30.11 12.78 1.24
N SER A 708 31.09 12.42 2.09
CA SER A 708 31.98 11.31 1.86
C SER A 708 32.39 10.60 3.14
N VAL A 709 32.64 9.30 3.04
CA VAL A 709 33.07 8.43 4.16
C VAL A 709 34.41 8.84 4.73
N LYS A 710 35.33 9.26 3.87
CA LYS A 710 36.65 9.78 4.29
C LYS A 710 36.51 11.01 5.14
N LYS A 711 35.66 11.95 4.73
CA LYS A 711 35.39 13.17 5.48
C LYS A 711 34.75 12.87 6.84
N ALA A 712 33.82 11.90 6.91
CA ALA A 712 33.25 11.43 8.16
C ALA A 712 34.31 10.83 9.10
N ALA A 713 35.22 10.00 8.56
CA ALA A 713 36.32 9.43 9.32
C ALA A 713 37.27 10.52 9.85
N ASP A 714 37.64 11.49 9.01
CA ASP A 714 38.52 12.60 9.39
C ASP A 714 37.92 13.48 10.49
N TYR A 715 36.63 13.78 10.39
CA TYR A 715 35.94 14.55 11.43
C TYR A 715 35.88 13.80 12.77
N PHE A 716 35.58 12.52 12.74
CA PHE A 716 35.58 11.73 13.96
C PHE A 716 36.99 11.64 14.58
N THR A 717 38.02 11.41 13.75
CA THR A 717 39.41 11.39 14.19
C THR A 717 39.81 12.73 14.82
N ALA A 718 39.55 13.82 14.16
CA ALA A 718 39.98 15.15 14.62
C ALA A 718 39.22 15.65 15.86
N LEU A 719 37.91 15.48 15.90
CA LEU A 719 37.06 16.12 16.91
C LEU A 719 36.72 15.17 18.07
N TYR A 720 36.46 13.89 17.78
CA TYR A 720 36.10 12.93 18.81
C TYR A 720 37.32 12.25 19.42
N GLU A 721 38.21 11.69 18.59
CA GLU A 721 39.44 10.97 19.04
C GLU A 721 40.57 11.90 19.47
N ARG A 722 40.50 13.19 19.09
CA ARG A 722 41.48 14.23 19.49
C ARG A 722 42.93 13.93 19.13
N CYS A 723 43.14 13.38 17.97
CA CYS A 723 44.47 13.06 17.43
C CYS A 723 45.20 14.32 16.96
N TYR A 724 45.50 15.27 17.86
CA TYR A 724 46.26 16.50 17.57
C TYR A 724 47.13 16.92 18.75
N ASN A 725 48.11 17.81 18.49
CA ASN A 725 48.96 18.35 19.51
C ASN A 725 48.24 19.46 20.31
N GLN A 726 48.40 19.50 21.65
CA GLN A 726 47.76 20.52 22.51
C GLN A 726 48.08 21.95 22.11
N ASP A 727 49.26 22.23 21.54
CA ASP A 727 49.71 23.54 21.13
C ASP A 727 48.96 24.11 19.91
N THR A 728 48.27 23.25 19.13
CA THR A 728 47.51 23.62 17.93
C THR A 728 46.00 23.59 18.16
N TRP A 729 45.55 23.37 19.40
CA TRP A 729 44.13 23.27 19.75
C TRP A 729 43.33 24.55 19.43
N GLU A 730 43.87 25.72 19.65
CA GLU A 730 43.18 26.97 19.32
C GLU A 730 43.04 27.18 17.81
N ASP A 731 43.98 26.65 17.02
CA ASP A 731 43.89 26.65 15.55
C ASP A 731 42.86 25.66 15.08
N VAL A 732 42.73 24.48 15.71
CA VAL A 732 41.67 23.48 15.41
C VAL A 732 40.29 24.01 15.82
N LYS A 733 40.15 24.66 16.98
CA LYS A 733 38.90 25.32 17.38
C LYS A 733 38.50 26.43 16.40
N SER A 734 39.45 27.24 15.97
CA SER A 734 39.22 28.31 14.99
C SER A 734 38.80 27.72 13.63
N ALA A 735 39.39 26.60 13.26
CA ALA A 735 39.04 25.87 12.05
C ALA A 735 37.66 25.22 12.13
N CYS A 736 37.29 24.65 13.27
CA CYS A 736 35.97 24.07 13.49
C CYS A 736 34.83 25.10 13.47
N ALA A 737 35.13 26.34 13.82
CA ALA A 737 34.19 27.46 13.72
C ALA A 737 33.94 27.91 12.26
N ASN A 738 34.72 27.47 11.30
CA ASN A 738 34.56 27.78 9.87
C ASN A 738 34.58 26.50 9.01
N PRO A 739 33.42 25.95 8.65
CA PRO A 739 33.31 24.71 7.88
C PRO A 739 34.06 24.67 6.54
N SER A 740 34.29 25.85 5.93
CA SER A 740 35.04 25.95 4.68
C SER A 740 36.54 25.67 4.82
N TRP A 741 37.05 25.64 6.02
CA TRP A 741 38.46 25.39 6.33
C TRP A 741 38.84 23.93 6.47
N LEU A 742 37.86 23.05 6.77
CA LEU A 742 38.01 21.60 6.85
C LEU A 742 37.99 20.95 5.46
N THR A 743 38.64 21.54 4.47
CA THR A 743 38.86 20.84 3.19
C THR A 743 40.01 19.85 3.34
N LEU A 744 39.79 18.63 2.83
CA LEU A 744 40.71 17.48 2.90
C LEU A 744 42.17 17.80 2.54
N ASP A 745 42.40 18.75 1.64
CA ASP A 745 43.73 19.12 1.17
C ASP A 745 44.57 19.88 2.20
N ARG A 746 43.99 20.59 3.13
CA ARG A 746 44.75 21.38 4.13
C ARG A 746 45.26 20.49 5.28
N PHE A 747 44.48 19.53 5.74
CA PHE A 747 44.95 18.54 6.73
C PHE A 747 46.13 17.73 6.21
N SER A 748 46.23 17.50 4.90
CA SER A 748 47.33 16.82 4.26
C SER A 748 48.54 17.71 3.93
N GLN A 749 48.36 19.03 3.89
CA GLN A 749 49.38 19.99 3.44
C GLN A 749 50.07 20.77 4.58
N GLU A 750 49.54 20.76 5.80
CA GLU A 750 50.15 21.43 6.95
C GLU A 750 50.55 20.43 8.04
N PRO A 751 51.77 19.88 7.95
CA PRO A 751 52.31 18.87 8.90
C PRO A 751 52.45 19.37 10.33
N ASN A 752 52.27 20.65 10.60
CA ASN A 752 52.38 21.22 11.92
C ASN A 752 51.11 21.18 12.78
N ILE A 753 49.97 20.77 12.20
CA ILE A 753 48.67 20.71 12.91
C ILE A 753 48.49 19.37 13.60
N CYS A 754 49.15 18.30 13.11
CA CYS A 754 49.14 16.97 13.73
C CYS A 754 50.55 16.50 13.97
N ASN A 755 50.85 16.02 15.19
CA ASN A 755 52.14 15.43 15.51
C ASN A 755 52.33 14.18 14.62
N SER A 756 53.46 14.10 13.90
CA SER A 756 53.77 13.12 12.86
C SER A 756 53.54 11.66 13.26
N LYS A 757 53.55 11.32 14.54
CA LYS A 757 53.35 9.98 15.05
C LYS A 757 51.91 9.50 15.03
N TYR A 758 50.93 10.40 15.13
CA TYR A 758 49.48 10.08 15.12
C TYR A 758 48.85 10.27 13.74
N TYR A 759 49.47 11.05 12.88
CA TYR A 759 49.03 11.30 11.51
C TYR A 759 49.17 10.07 10.60
N LEU A 760 50.06 9.15 10.95
CA LEU A 760 50.34 7.95 10.15
C LEU A 760 49.19 6.96 10.08
N ASP A 761 48.19 7.08 10.95
CA ASP A 761 47.05 6.14 10.98
C ASP A 761 45.79 6.62 10.26
N THR A 762 45.73 7.88 9.83
CA THR A 762 44.57 8.42 9.10
C THR A 762 44.25 7.64 7.81
N PRO A 763 45.20 7.19 7.00
CA PRO A 763 44.93 6.34 5.85
C PRO A 763 44.28 5.00 6.22
N SER A 764 44.70 4.36 7.33
CA SER A 764 44.05 3.14 7.82
C SER A 764 42.62 3.36 8.28
N ARG A 765 42.37 4.45 9.02
CA ARG A 765 41.02 4.86 9.46
C ARG A 765 40.09 5.10 8.30
N ARG A 766 40.52 5.83 7.27
CA ARG A 766 39.80 6.04 6.02
C ARG A 766 39.53 4.74 5.28
N GLY A 767 40.50 3.85 5.21
CA GLY A 767 40.38 2.53 4.59
C GLY A 767 39.36 1.64 5.29
N TYR A 768 39.41 1.58 6.62
CA TYR A 768 38.40 0.86 7.41
C TYR A 768 37.01 1.48 7.24
N ALA A 769 36.89 2.82 7.27
CA ALA A 769 35.63 3.51 7.06
C ALA A 769 35.01 3.21 5.67
N GLU A 770 35.81 3.19 4.60
CA GLU A 770 35.36 2.79 3.27
C GLU A 770 34.92 1.33 3.22
N SER A 771 35.62 0.45 3.93
CA SER A 771 35.22 -0.96 4.05
C SER A 771 33.89 -1.11 4.77
N TYR A 772 33.69 -0.42 5.89
CA TYR A 772 32.40 -0.40 6.60
C TYR A 772 31.29 0.20 5.76
N TYR A 773 31.54 1.27 5.04
CA TYR A 773 30.55 1.85 4.14
C TYR A 773 30.13 0.85 3.06
N SER A 774 31.07 0.14 2.47
CA SER A 774 30.78 -0.90 1.49
C SER A 774 29.94 -2.04 2.09
N CYS A 775 30.14 -2.40 3.36
CA CYS A 775 29.29 -3.34 4.08
C CYS A 775 27.90 -2.78 4.33
N LEU A 776 27.77 -1.51 4.79
CA LEU A 776 26.51 -0.84 5.09
C LEU A 776 25.63 -0.63 3.86
N LEU A 777 26.22 -0.55 2.68
CA LEU A 777 25.47 -0.47 1.42
C LEU A 777 24.80 -1.80 1.03
N LYS A 778 25.22 -2.92 1.65
CA LYS A 778 24.65 -4.26 1.41
C LYS A 778 23.55 -4.64 2.41
N ILE A 779 23.54 -4.00 3.56
CA ILE A 779 22.47 -4.10 4.56
C ILE A 779 21.34 -3.10 4.23
#